data_9d0c1f7e37dec6219bac161f0b1c0111
#
_entry.id   9d0c1f7e37dec6219bac161f0b1c0111
#
_cell.length_a   1.000
_cell.length_b   1.000
_cell.length_c   1.000
_cell.angle_alpha   90.00
_cell.angle_beta   90.00
_cell.angle_gamma   90.00
#
_symmetry.space_group_name_H-M   'P 1'
#
loop_
_entity.id
_entity.type
_entity.pdbx_description
1 polymer ?
#
loop_
_entity_poly.entity_id
_entity_poly.type
_entity_poly.pdbx_seq_one_letter_code
_entity_poly.pdbx_strand_id
1 'polypeptide(L)'
;MSYPSLFAPLDLGFTTLKNRVLMGSMHTGLEEYPDGAERLAAFYAERARHGVALIVSGGIAPDLTGVGMEGGAMLNDASQIPHHRTITEAVHQEGGKIALQILHTGRYSYQPHLVAPSALQAPINRFVPHELSHEEILQLIDNFARCAQLAREAGYDGIEVMGSEGYLINEFLTLRTNQRSDQWGGDYRNRMRFAVEVVRAVRERVGNDFIIIYRLSMLDLVEGGGTFAETVELAQAIEAAGATIINTGIGWHEARIPTIATPVPRGAFSWVTRKLKGHVSLPLVTTNRINDPQVADDILSRGDADMVSMARPFLADAELLSKAQSGRADEINTCIGCNQACLDQIFVGKVTSCLVNPRACHETKMPILPAVQKKNLAVVGAGPAGLAFAINAAARGHQVTLFDAHSEIGGQFNIAKQIPGKEEFYETLRYYRRMIEVTGVTLKLNHTVTADQLQSFDETILASGIVPRIPPIDGIDHPKVLSYLDVLRDKAPVGKKVAIIGCGGIGFDTAMFLSQPGESTSQNIAGFCNEWGIDSSLQQAGGLSPQGMQIPRSPRQIVMLQRKASKPGQGLGKTTGWIHRTTLLSRGVKMIPGVSYQKIDDDGLHVVINGETQVLAVDNVVICAGQEPNRALAQPLIDSGKTVHLIGGCDVAMELDARRAIAQGTRLALEI
;
A
#
# COMPACT_ATOMS: atom_id res chain seq x y z
N MET A 1 15.24 8.42 25.84
CA MET A 1 14.04 8.53 25.00
C MET A 1 14.35 7.83 23.71
N SER A 2 13.56 6.84 23.34
CA SER A 2 13.70 6.18 22.05
C SER A 2 13.30 7.14 20.94
N TYR A 3 14.02 7.13 19.82
CA TYR A 3 13.72 7.96 18.63
C TYR A 3 13.68 9.49 18.90
N PRO A 4 14.77 10.09 19.39
CA PRO A 4 14.79 11.48 19.83
C PRO A 4 14.53 12.48 18.70
N SER A 5 14.96 12.20 17.47
CA SER A 5 14.73 13.07 16.31
C SER A 5 13.27 13.04 15.87
N LEU A 6 12.62 11.86 15.94
CA LEU A 6 11.23 11.67 15.57
C LEU A 6 10.27 12.44 16.50
N PHE A 7 10.57 12.42 17.81
CA PHE A 7 9.72 13.05 18.83
C PHE A 7 10.13 14.47 19.19
N ALA A 8 11.10 15.06 18.49
CA ALA A 8 11.45 16.46 18.66
C ALA A 8 10.33 17.37 18.14
N PRO A 9 9.97 18.46 18.85
CA PRO A 9 8.97 19.40 18.35
C PRO A 9 9.47 20.18 17.13
N LEU A 10 8.54 20.74 16.36
CA LEU A 10 8.81 21.64 15.23
C LEU A 10 8.04 22.92 15.39
N ASP A 11 8.75 24.04 15.52
CA ASP A 11 8.17 25.37 15.57
C ASP A 11 7.93 25.90 14.15
N LEU A 12 6.68 26.26 13.85
CA LEU A 12 6.26 26.90 12.59
C LEU A 12 6.10 28.43 12.73
N GLY A 13 6.51 29.01 13.87
CA GLY A 13 6.41 30.43 14.17
C GLY A 13 5.10 30.80 14.86
N PHE A 14 3.95 30.52 14.27
CA PHE A 14 2.61 30.79 14.83
C PHE A 14 2.00 29.57 15.55
N THR A 15 2.55 28.39 15.35
CA THR A 15 2.14 27.16 16.04
C THR A 15 3.31 26.18 16.09
N THR A 16 3.27 25.23 17.04
CA THR A 16 4.28 24.20 17.20
C THR A 16 3.67 22.82 16.99
N LEU A 17 4.33 21.99 16.19
CA LEU A 17 4.01 20.58 16.06
C LEU A 17 4.74 19.78 17.15
N LYS A 18 4.02 18.87 17.83
CA LYS A 18 4.55 18.12 18.99
C LYS A 18 5.63 17.07 18.64
N ASN A 19 5.72 16.69 17.38
CA ASN A 19 6.76 15.79 16.85
C ASN A 19 6.93 15.99 15.34
N ARG A 20 7.80 15.20 14.72
CA ARG A 20 8.20 15.31 13.31
C ARG A 20 7.40 14.40 12.37
N VAL A 21 6.19 13.98 12.76
CA VAL A 21 5.38 13.04 11.99
C VAL A 21 4.15 13.72 11.40
N LEU A 22 4.04 13.61 10.09
CA LEU A 22 2.86 13.95 9.33
C LEU A 22 2.18 12.65 8.87
N MET A 23 0.90 12.47 9.22
CA MET A 23 0.08 11.42 8.62
C MET A 23 -0.36 11.86 7.23
N GLY A 24 0.24 11.25 6.20
CA GLY A 24 -0.02 11.62 4.81
C GLY A 24 -1.45 11.35 4.37
N SER A 25 -1.90 12.11 3.38
CA SER A 25 -3.24 12.00 2.80
C SER A 25 -3.51 10.60 2.26
N MET A 26 -4.69 10.09 2.56
CA MET A 26 -5.24 8.84 2.00
C MET A 26 -6.72 9.03 1.73
N HIS A 27 -7.13 8.83 0.48
CA HIS A 27 -8.54 8.71 0.17
C HIS A 27 -9.06 7.37 0.70
N THR A 28 -10.05 7.41 1.57
CA THR A 28 -10.54 6.21 2.27
C THR A 28 -11.81 5.63 1.67
N GLY A 29 -12.50 6.41 0.82
CA GLY A 29 -13.84 6.11 0.32
C GLY A 29 -14.94 6.43 1.33
N LEU A 30 -14.58 6.82 2.55
CA LEU A 30 -15.55 7.31 3.55
C LEU A 30 -16.01 8.74 3.26
N GLU A 31 -15.22 9.46 2.50
CA GLU A 31 -15.48 10.85 2.11
C GLU A 31 -16.83 11.00 1.38
N GLU A 32 -17.27 9.96 0.67
CA GLU A 32 -18.52 9.91 -0.10
C GLU A 32 -19.65 9.15 0.60
N TYR A 33 -19.41 8.58 1.80
CA TYR A 33 -20.45 7.80 2.50
C TYR A 33 -21.38 8.71 3.32
N PRO A 34 -22.66 8.33 3.47
CA PRO A 34 -23.61 9.10 4.28
C PRO A 34 -23.20 9.23 5.75
N ASP A 35 -22.58 8.19 6.34
CA ASP A 35 -22.04 8.18 7.71
C ASP A 35 -20.52 8.47 7.73
N GLY A 36 -20.02 9.11 6.66
CA GLY A 36 -18.59 9.32 6.45
C GLY A 36 -17.95 10.26 7.44
N ALA A 37 -18.63 11.33 7.85
CA ALA A 37 -18.09 12.30 8.81
C ALA A 37 -17.78 11.65 10.16
N GLU A 38 -18.71 10.88 10.71
CA GLU A 38 -18.56 10.20 12.00
C GLU A 38 -17.49 9.11 11.93
N ARG A 39 -17.43 8.38 10.80
CA ARG A 39 -16.42 7.33 10.61
C ARG A 39 -15.02 7.91 10.42
N LEU A 40 -14.88 9.00 9.65
CA LEU A 40 -13.62 9.73 9.50
C LEU A 40 -13.19 10.39 10.81
N ALA A 41 -14.14 10.95 11.57
CA ALA A 41 -13.87 11.49 12.90
C ALA A 41 -13.26 10.44 13.82
N ALA A 42 -13.86 9.24 13.90
CA ALA A 42 -13.31 8.13 14.69
C ALA A 42 -11.92 7.70 14.18
N PHE A 43 -11.76 7.58 12.87
CA PHE A 43 -10.50 7.19 12.22
C PHE A 43 -9.36 8.16 12.55
N TYR A 44 -9.56 9.46 12.35
CA TYR A 44 -8.51 10.45 12.59
C TYR A 44 -8.29 10.71 14.08
N ALA A 45 -9.35 10.72 14.89
CA ALA A 45 -9.23 10.91 16.33
C ALA A 45 -8.39 9.82 17.01
N GLU A 46 -8.53 8.57 16.61
CA GLU A 46 -7.72 7.47 17.13
C GLU A 46 -6.23 7.70 16.87
N ARG A 47 -5.83 8.18 15.69
CA ARG A 47 -4.43 8.49 15.34
C ARG A 47 -3.92 9.72 16.09
N ALA A 48 -4.76 10.75 16.25
CA ALA A 48 -4.43 11.94 17.03
C ALA A 48 -4.19 11.60 18.51
N ARG A 49 -5.05 10.77 19.10
CA ARG A 49 -4.92 10.26 20.49
C ARG A 49 -3.58 9.57 20.71
N HIS A 50 -3.12 8.82 19.72
CA HIS A 50 -1.86 8.09 19.79
C HIS A 50 -0.64 8.88 19.27
N GLY A 51 -0.77 10.19 19.15
CA GLY A 51 0.38 11.08 19.09
C GLY A 51 0.75 11.67 17.74
N VAL A 52 -0.03 11.45 16.68
CA VAL A 52 0.26 12.09 15.38
C VAL A 52 0.22 13.60 15.53
N ALA A 53 1.27 14.31 15.11
CA ALA A 53 1.36 15.76 15.27
C ALA A 53 0.49 16.52 14.28
N LEU A 54 0.48 16.08 13.02
CA LEU A 54 -0.29 16.69 11.94
C LEU A 54 -0.85 15.61 11.02
N ILE A 55 -2.17 15.61 10.86
CA ILE A 55 -2.90 14.72 9.95
C ILE A 55 -3.24 15.50 8.69
N VAL A 56 -3.12 14.88 7.52
CA VAL A 56 -3.65 15.39 6.26
C VAL A 56 -4.82 14.50 5.83
N SER A 57 -5.98 15.10 5.58
CA SER A 57 -7.19 14.38 5.17
C SER A 57 -7.03 13.73 3.78
N GLY A 58 -7.95 12.85 3.41
CA GLY A 58 -8.12 12.44 2.01
C GLY A 58 -8.35 13.63 1.09
N GLY A 59 -8.05 13.48 -0.20
CA GLY A 59 -8.17 14.54 -1.18
C GLY A 59 -9.62 15.01 -1.36
N ILE A 60 -9.84 16.31 -1.24
CA ILE A 60 -11.14 16.99 -1.40
C ILE A 60 -11.04 17.96 -2.56
N ALA A 61 -11.95 17.88 -3.52
CA ALA A 61 -11.92 18.74 -4.70
C ALA A 61 -12.41 20.16 -4.38
N PRO A 62 -11.81 21.20 -5.01
CA PRO A 62 -12.27 22.59 -4.85
C PRO A 62 -13.51 22.88 -5.68
N ASP A 63 -13.82 22.07 -6.67
CA ASP A 63 -15.01 22.16 -7.53
C ASP A 63 -15.31 20.84 -8.25
N LEU A 64 -16.40 20.82 -9.02
CA LEU A 64 -16.89 19.62 -9.72
C LEU A 64 -15.88 19.08 -10.75
N THR A 65 -15.07 19.94 -11.38
CA THR A 65 -14.12 19.50 -12.41
C THR A 65 -12.91 18.76 -11.83
N GLY A 66 -12.68 18.94 -10.53
CA GLY A 66 -11.56 18.36 -9.82
C GLY A 66 -11.82 17.03 -9.12
N VAL A 67 -13.07 16.56 -9.04
CA VAL A 67 -13.37 15.30 -8.35
C VAL A 67 -12.77 14.09 -9.07
N GLY A 68 -12.34 13.09 -8.31
CA GLY A 68 -11.72 11.88 -8.85
C GLY A 68 -12.67 10.98 -9.62
N MET A 69 -13.95 11.01 -9.26
CA MET A 69 -15.03 10.25 -9.88
C MET A 69 -16.35 11.00 -9.73
N GLU A 70 -17.36 10.59 -10.46
CA GLU A 70 -18.71 11.16 -10.32
C GLU A 70 -19.23 10.97 -8.89
N GLY A 71 -19.74 12.06 -8.30
CA GLY A 71 -20.16 12.08 -6.89
C GLY A 71 -19.03 12.17 -5.87
N GLY A 72 -17.78 12.41 -6.30
CA GLY A 72 -16.63 12.58 -5.41
C GLY A 72 -16.77 13.78 -4.47
N ALA A 73 -16.07 13.72 -3.33
CA ALA A 73 -16.15 14.71 -2.28
C ALA A 73 -15.56 16.08 -2.70
N MET A 74 -16.26 17.15 -2.36
CA MET A 74 -15.87 18.54 -2.59
C MET A 74 -16.04 19.37 -1.34
N LEU A 75 -15.32 20.49 -1.28
CA LEU A 75 -15.57 21.56 -0.32
C LEU A 75 -15.60 22.90 -1.07
N ASN A 76 -16.78 23.27 -1.55
CA ASN A 76 -17.01 24.46 -2.37
C ASN A 76 -18.23 25.28 -1.92
N ASP A 77 -18.94 24.85 -0.90
CA ASP A 77 -20.11 25.51 -0.35
C ASP A 77 -20.13 25.46 1.19
N ALA A 78 -20.62 26.53 1.82
CA ALA A 78 -20.67 26.64 3.28
C ALA A 78 -21.57 25.58 3.94
N SER A 79 -22.55 25.03 3.22
CA SER A 79 -23.41 23.95 3.73
C SER A 79 -22.65 22.65 4.03
N GLN A 80 -21.44 22.49 3.51
CA GLN A 80 -20.57 21.33 3.75
C GLN A 80 -19.73 21.47 5.03
N ILE A 81 -19.63 22.66 5.59
CA ILE A 81 -18.83 22.93 6.81
C ILE A 81 -19.20 22.02 7.99
N PRO A 82 -20.47 21.77 8.34
CA PRO A 82 -20.80 20.92 9.48
C PRO A 82 -20.25 19.49 9.38
N HIS A 83 -20.24 18.91 8.18
CA HIS A 83 -19.65 17.60 7.92
C HIS A 83 -18.14 17.58 8.27
N HIS A 84 -17.39 18.57 7.79
CA HIS A 84 -15.96 18.71 8.08
C HIS A 84 -15.67 19.06 9.53
N ARG A 85 -16.52 19.87 10.17
CA ARG A 85 -16.38 20.25 11.58
C ARG A 85 -16.48 19.06 12.52
N THR A 86 -17.34 18.09 12.24
CA THR A 86 -17.39 16.81 12.97
C THR A 86 -16.01 16.13 13.02
N ILE A 87 -15.27 16.17 11.93
CA ILE A 87 -13.93 15.56 11.83
C ILE A 87 -12.91 16.38 12.61
N THR A 88 -12.85 17.70 12.39
CA THR A 88 -11.84 18.57 13.01
C THR A 88 -11.99 18.64 14.52
N GLU A 89 -13.22 18.74 15.03
CA GLU A 89 -13.50 18.74 16.47
C GLU A 89 -13.05 17.43 17.13
N ALA A 90 -13.30 16.28 16.51
CA ALA A 90 -12.87 14.99 17.04
C ALA A 90 -11.34 14.88 17.14
N VAL A 91 -10.61 15.37 16.14
CA VAL A 91 -9.13 15.42 16.16
C VAL A 91 -8.62 16.38 17.24
N HIS A 92 -9.22 17.55 17.36
CA HIS A 92 -8.82 18.55 18.37
C HIS A 92 -9.09 18.08 19.79
N GLN A 93 -10.18 17.36 20.05
CA GLN A 93 -10.47 16.75 21.36
C GLN A 93 -9.36 15.79 21.82
N GLU A 94 -8.67 15.17 20.88
CA GLU A 94 -7.54 14.28 21.16
C GLU A 94 -6.17 15.02 21.11
N GLY A 95 -6.16 16.34 21.03
CA GLY A 95 -4.94 17.15 21.02
C GLY A 95 -4.12 17.06 19.74
N GLY A 96 -4.73 16.64 18.64
CA GLY A 96 -4.13 16.59 17.31
C GLY A 96 -4.37 17.86 16.50
N LYS A 97 -3.68 17.96 15.36
CA LYS A 97 -3.92 18.94 14.31
C LYS A 97 -4.24 18.25 13.00
N ILE A 98 -5.09 18.86 12.19
CA ILE A 98 -5.51 18.31 10.89
C ILE A 98 -5.55 19.39 9.81
N ALA A 99 -5.00 19.05 8.63
CA ALA A 99 -5.06 19.84 7.42
C ALA A 99 -5.94 19.15 6.37
N LEU A 100 -6.68 19.91 5.59
CA LEU A 100 -7.45 19.41 4.45
C LEU A 100 -6.54 19.32 3.22
N GLN A 101 -6.44 18.19 2.55
CA GLN A 101 -5.82 18.15 1.23
C GLN A 101 -6.80 18.70 0.18
N ILE A 102 -6.42 19.77 -0.51
CA ILE A 102 -7.14 20.26 -1.69
C ILE A 102 -6.55 19.59 -2.91
N LEU A 103 -7.34 18.70 -3.51
CA LEU A 103 -6.95 17.88 -4.65
C LEU A 103 -7.84 18.16 -5.85
N HIS A 104 -7.24 18.65 -6.93
CA HIS A 104 -7.86 18.68 -8.24
C HIS A 104 -7.21 17.64 -9.15
N THR A 105 -7.97 16.61 -9.53
CA THR A 105 -7.42 15.43 -10.21
C THR A 105 -7.00 15.67 -11.67
N GLY A 106 -7.40 16.80 -12.26
CA GLY A 106 -7.03 17.14 -13.63
C GLY A 106 -7.43 16.05 -14.63
N ARG A 107 -6.53 15.70 -15.55
CA ARG A 107 -6.78 14.67 -16.56
C ARG A 107 -6.87 13.24 -16.02
N TYR A 108 -6.62 13.03 -14.74
CA TYR A 108 -6.81 11.73 -14.06
C TYR A 108 -8.22 11.51 -13.51
N SER A 109 -9.10 12.50 -13.62
CA SER A 109 -10.50 12.36 -13.19
C SER A 109 -11.28 11.34 -14.03
N TYR A 110 -11.91 10.39 -13.38
CA TYR A 110 -12.75 9.36 -14.02
C TYR A 110 -14.21 9.82 -14.16
N GLN A 111 -14.44 11.06 -14.57
CA GLN A 111 -15.74 11.64 -14.87
C GLN A 111 -15.64 12.54 -16.12
N PRO A 112 -16.75 12.80 -16.85
CA PRO A 112 -16.69 13.43 -18.19
C PRO A 112 -16.38 14.93 -18.21
N HIS A 113 -16.46 15.62 -17.05
CA HIS A 113 -16.23 17.08 -16.94
C HIS A 113 -14.79 17.45 -16.56
N LEU A 114 -13.85 16.52 -16.76
CA LEU A 114 -12.45 16.74 -16.41
C LEU A 114 -11.80 17.82 -17.25
N VAL A 115 -10.88 18.55 -16.66
CA VAL A 115 -10.15 19.66 -17.27
C VAL A 115 -8.64 19.48 -17.12
N ALA A 116 -7.86 20.14 -17.97
CA ALA A 116 -6.40 20.12 -17.94
C ALA A 116 -5.83 21.39 -18.61
N PRO A 117 -4.51 21.67 -18.47
CA PRO A 117 -3.88 22.76 -19.19
C PRO A 117 -3.93 22.61 -20.70
N SER A 118 -3.93 21.38 -21.21
CA SER A 118 -4.07 21.03 -22.63
C SER A 118 -4.94 19.79 -22.79
N ALA A 119 -5.64 19.65 -23.93
CA ALA A 119 -6.58 18.56 -24.20
C ALA A 119 -5.86 17.22 -24.50
N LEU A 120 -5.02 16.76 -23.57
CA LEU A 120 -4.21 15.55 -23.69
C LEU A 120 -4.73 14.44 -22.76
N GLN A 121 -5.24 13.39 -23.36
CA GLN A 121 -5.73 12.23 -22.62
C GLN A 121 -4.60 11.52 -21.84
N ALA A 122 -4.87 11.17 -20.58
CA ALA A 122 -3.95 10.36 -19.81
C ALA A 122 -3.98 8.88 -20.27
N PRO A 123 -2.83 8.18 -20.31
CA PRO A 123 -2.79 6.77 -20.70
C PRO A 123 -3.64 5.83 -19.82
N ILE A 124 -3.93 6.27 -18.59
CA ILE A 124 -4.69 5.51 -17.59
C ILE A 124 -6.17 5.94 -17.52
N ASN A 125 -6.60 6.88 -18.36
CA ASN A 125 -7.98 7.40 -18.37
C ASN A 125 -8.63 7.20 -19.75
N ARG A 126 -9.95 6.99 -19.76
CA ARG A 126 -10.76 6.87 -20.97
C ARG A 126 -11.27 8.20 -21.51
N PHE A 127 -11.25 9.24 -20.70
CA PHE A 127 -11.78 10.57 -21.06
C PHE A 127 -10.66 11.49 -21.53
N VAL A 128 -11.00 12.36 -22.50
CA VAL A 128 -10.13 13.47 -22.94
C VAL A 128 -10.54 14.72 -22.16
N PRO A 129 -9.60 15.42 -21.51
CA PRO A 129 -9.93 16.62 -20.74
C PRO A 129 -10.26 17.80 -21.65
N HIS A 130 -11.13 18.69 -21.16
CA HIS A 130 -11.31 20.02 -21.72
C HIS A 130 -10.06 20.89 -21.42
N GLU A 131 -9.56 21.58 -22.44
CA GLU A 131 -8.47 22.55 -22.25
C GLU A 131 -9.01 23.83 -21.61
N LEU A 132 -8.46 24.21 -20.46
CA LEU A 132 -8.87 25.39 -19.70
C LEU A 132 -8.59 26.70 -20.46
N SER A 133 -9.58 27.58 -20.51
CA SER A 133 -9.36 28.97 -20.92
C SER A 133 -8.65 29.79 -19.83
N HIS A 134 -8.20 30.99 -20.17
CA HIS A 134 -7.62 31.90 -19.19
C HIS A 134 -8.58 32.22 -18.04
N GLU A 135 -9.84 32.50 -18.37
CA GLU A 135 -10.88 32.85 -17.40
C GLU A 135 -11.20 31.66 -16.48
N GLU A 136 -11.24 30.44 -17.03
CA GLU A 136 -11.43 29.21 -16.27
C GLU A 136 -10.27 28.96 -15.32
N ILE A 137 -9.03 29.25 -15.71
CA ILE A 137 -7.85 29.15 -14.84
C ILE A 137 -7.94 30.14 -13.67
N LEU A 138 -8.33 31.40 -13.93
CA LEU A 138 -8.53 32.39 -12.86
C LEU A 138 -9.65 31.97 -11.89
N GLN A 139 -10.74 31.42 -12.40
CA GLN A 139 -11.81 30.88 -11.57
C GLN A 139 -11.34 29.71 -10.71
N LEU A 140 -10.52 28.81 -11.26
CA LEU A 140 -9.95 27.70 -10.50
C LEU A 140 -9.04 28.16 -9.36
N ILE A 141 -8.23 29.18 -9.57
CA ILE A 141 -7.39 29.78 -8.53
C ILE A 141 -8.28 30.29 -7.39
N ASP A 142 -9.39 31.00 -7.71
CA ASP A 142 -10.35 31.45 -6.69
C ASP A 142 -11.05 30.26 -5.98
N ASN A 143 -11.39 29.19 -6.72
CA ASN A 143 -11.99 27.98 -6.15
C ASN A 143 -11.05 27.30 -5.14
N PHE A 144 -9.75 27.21 -5.40
CA PHE A 144 -8.77 26.74 -4.42
C PHE A 144 -8.73 27.62 -3.17
N ALA A 145 -8.69 28.94 -3.34
CA ALA A 145 -8.68 29.88 -2.22
C ALA A 145 -9.98 29.82 -1.40
N ARG A 146 -11.13 29.68 -2.06
CA ARG A 146 -12.44 29.50 -1.40
C ARG A 146 -12.48 28.18 -0.64
N CYS A 147 -12.01 27.07 -1.22
CA CYS A 147 -11.93 25.79 -0.53
C CYS A 147 -11.09 25.90 0.75
N ALA A 148 -9.93 26.56 0.69
CA ALA A 148 -9.08 26.80 1.85
C ALA A 148 -9.78 27.64 2.92
N GLN A 149 -10.53 28.69 2.53
CA GLN A 149 -11.34 29.48 3.45
C GLN A 149 -12.38 28.63 4.17
N LEU A 150 -13.15 27.85 3.43
CA LEU A 150 -14.16 26.96 4.00
C LEU A 150 -13.54 25.90 4.93
N ALA A 151 -12.34 25.40 4.60
CA ALA A 151 -11.60 24.49 5.47
C ALA A 151 -11.23 25.19 6.79
N ARG A 152 -10.75 26.43 6.77
CA ARG A 152 -10.48 27.21 7.97
C ARG A 152 -11.73 27.43 8.81
N GLU A 153 -12.85 27.79 8.19
CA GLU A 153 -14.14 27.94 8.86
C GLU A 153 -14.67 26.63 9.46
N ALA A 154 -14.34 25.49 8.84
CA ALA A 154 -14.66 24.16 9.34
C ALA A 154 -13.74 23.69 10.49
N GLY A 155 -12.72 24.47 10.87
CA GLY A 155 -11.84 24.19 12.00
C GLY A 155 -10.54 23.46 11.64
N TYR A 156 -10.20 23.30 10.37
CA TYR A 156 -8.88 22.77 10.00
C TYR A 156 -7.76 23.71 10.44
N ASP A 157 -6.61 23.15 10.84
CA ASP A 157 -5.40 23.88 11.23
C ASP A 157 -4.58 24.35 10.02
N GLY A 158 -4.88 23.80 8.86
CA GLY A 158 -4.20 24.08 7.62
C GLY A 158 -4.83 23.38 6.42
N ILE A 159 -4.18 23.57 5.27
CA ILE A 159 -4.47 22.82 4.04
C ILE A 159 -3.18 22.29 3.44
N GLU A 160 -3.31 21.24 2.60
CA GLU A 160 -2.27 20.80 1.70
C GLU A 160 -2.72 21.02 0.26
N VAL A 161 -1.96 21.82 -0.48
CA VAL A 161 -2.15 22.00 -1.93
C VAL A 161 -1.44 20.86 -2.65
N MET A 162 -2.21 20.02 -3.35
CA MET A 162 -1.70 18.85 -4.06
C MET A 162 -1.07 19.24 -5.39
N GLY A 163 0.24 19.49 -5.40
CA GLY A 163 1.02 19.94 -6.56
C GLY A 163 1.87 18.86 -7.22
N SER A 164 1.62 17.56 -6.94
CA SER A 164 2.46 16.45 -7.40
C SER A 164 1.65 15.30 -8.01
N GLU A 165 2.34 14.22 -8.37
CA GLU A 165 1.81 12.92 -8.78
C GLU A 165 0.99 12.92 -10.09
N GLY A 166 1.14 13.97 -10.91
CA GLY A 166 0.48 14.10 -12.21
C GLY A 166 -0.93 14.68 -12.15
N TYR A 167 -1.36 15.22 -11.01
CA TYR A 167 -2.63 15.93 -10.87
C TYR A 167 -2.56 17.34 -11.49
N LEU A 168 -3.66 18.08 -11.50
CA LEU A 168 -3.82 19.31 -12.27
C LEU A 168 -2.64 20.30 -12.15
N ILE A 169 -2.21 20.63 -10.95
CA ILE A 169 -1.11 21.59 -10.74
C ILE A 169 0.18 21.05 -11.36
N ASN A 170 0.48 19.76 -11.16
CA ASN A 170 1.66 19.13 -11.75
C ASN A 170 1.57 19.06 -13.30
N GLU A 171 0.37 18.94 -13.87
CA GLU A 171 0.15 18.96 -15.30
C GLU A 171 0.54 20.30 -15.94
N PHE A 172 0.35 21.43 -15.24
CA PHE A 172 0.82 22.74 -15.70
C PHE A 172 2.34 22.85 -15.75
N LEU A 173 3.05 22.15 -14.87
CA LEU A 173 4.50 22.30 -14.68
C LEU A 173 5.33 21.64 -15.78
N THR A 174 4.81 20.64 -16.48
CA THR A 174 5.63 19.81 -17.38
C THR A 174 5.23 19.99 -18.85
N LEU A 175 6.22 19.92 -19.74
CA LEU A 175 5.98 19.95 -21.19
C LEU A 175 5.20 18.72 -21.68
N ARG A 176 5.23 17.60 -20.93
CA ARG A 176 4.46 16.41 -21.24
C ARG A 176 2.95 16.68 -21.32
N THR A 177 2.44 17.56 -20.48
CA THR A 177 1.00 17.78 -20.29
C THR A 177 0.56 19.22 -20.53
N ASN A 178 1.49 20.17 -20.61
CA ASN A 178 1.21 21.56 -20.87
C ASN A 178 1.85 22.00 -22.20
N GLN A 179 1.03 22.06 -23.25
CA GLN A 179 1.44 22.48 -24.60
C GLN A 179 0.89 23.85 -24.95
N ARG A 180 0.54 24.66 -23.95
CA ARG A 180 0.03 26.02 -24.13
C ARG A 180 1.13 26.98 -24.59
N SER A 181 0.73 28.02 -25.34
CA SER A 181 1.60 29.11 -25.79
C SER A 181 1.25 30.46 -25.17
N ASP A 182 0.30 30.51 -24.25
CA ASP A 182 -0.09 31.70 -23.51
C ASP A 182 0.72 31.86 -22.20
N GLN A 183 0.31 32.82 -21.36
CA GLN A 183 0.97 33.10 -20.08
C GLN A 183 0.95 31.94 -19.06
N TRP A 184 0.31 30.82 -19.36
CA TRP A 184 0.20 29.61 -18.52
C TRP A 184 1.05 28.45 -19.05
N GLY A 185 1.75 28.63 -20.15
CA GLY A 185 2.56 27.61 -20.83
C GLY A 185 3.81 28.14 -21.47
N GLY A 186 4.56 27.29 -22.17
CA GLY A 186 5.85 27.62 -22.77
C GLY A 186 6.98 27.63 -21.74
N ASP A 187 7.54 28.81 -21.48
CA ASP A 187 8.62 28.98 -20.50
C ASP A 187 8.22 28.49 -19.10
N TYR A 188 9.20 28.02 -18.33
CA TYR A 188 8.93 27.44 -17.01
C TYR A 188 8.26 28.44 -16.05
N ARG A 189 8.61 29.72 -16.11
CA ARG A 189 7.94 30.76 -15.31
C ARG A 189 6.45 30.84 -15.58
N ASN A 190 6.02 30.63 -16.80
CA ASN A 190 4.61 30.56 -17.16
C ASN A 190 4.00 29.25 -16.68
N ARG A 191 4.71 28.11 -16.84
CA ARG A 191 4.22 26.80 -16.42
C ARG A 191 4.04 26.71 -14.91
N MET A 192 4.92 27.32 -14.11
CA MET A 192 4.78 27.34 -12.64
C MET A 192 3.79 28.39 -12.11
N ARG A 193 3.33 29.31 -12.95
CA ARG A 193 2.46 30.43 -12.57
C ARG A 193 1.20 29.95 -11.86
N PHE A 194 0.52 28.92 -12.38
CA PHE A 194 -0.70 28.41 -11.77
C PHE A 194 -0.46 27.91 -10.32
N ALA A 195 0.58 27.15 -10.08
CA ALA A 195 0.95 26.67 -8.74
C ALA A 195 1.20 27.84 -7.77
N VAL A 196 1.98 28.82 -8.21
CA VAL A 196 2.35 30.00 -7.41
C VAL A 196 1.13 30.86 -7.08
N GLU A 197 0.29 31.14 -8.09
CA GLU A 197 -0.93 31.94 -7.90
C GLU A 197 -1.94 31.24 -6.98
N VAL A 198 -2.07 29.92 -7.05
CA VAL A 198 -2.92 29.15 -6.12
C VAL A 198 -2.45 29.35 -4.68
N VAL A 199 -1.16 29.17 -4.39
CA VAL A 199 -0.62 29.32 -3.05
C VAL A 199 -0.78 30.76 -2.56
N ARG A 200 -0.52 31.75 -3.41
CA ARG A 200 -0.68 33.17 -3.09
C ARG A 200 -2.13 33.51 -2.76
N ALA A 201 -3.08 33.11 -3.61
CA ALA A 201 -4.51 33.35 -3.39
C ALA A 201 -5.02 32.68 -2.12
N VAL A 202 -4.56 31.45 -1.83
CA VAL A 202 -4.87 30.74 -0.59
C VAL A 202 -4.34 31.54 0.62
N ARG A 203 -3.05 31.95 0.60
CA ARG A 203 -2.44 32.70 1.71
C ARG A 203 -3.16 34.04 1.96
N GLU A 204 -3.48 34.77 0.91
CA GLU A 204 -4.26 36.01 1.03
C GLU A 204 -5.64 35.79 1.67
N ARG A 205 -6.30 34.68 1.33
CA ARG A 205 -7.63 34.35 1.81
C ARG A 205 -7.66 33.83 3.26
N VAL A 206 -6.65 33.04 3.67
CA VAL A 206 -6.62 32.40 4.99
C VAL A 206 -5.80 33.17 6.05
N GLY A 207 -5.04 34.20 5.67
CA GLY A 207 -4.20 34.96 6.60
C GLY A 207 -2.87 34.26 6.93
N ASN A 208 -2.13 34.76 7.96
CA ASN A 208 -0.75 34.35 8.24
C ASN A 208 -0.60 33.24 9.30
N ASP A 209 -1.66 32.94 10.04
CA ASP A 209 -1.69 31.99 11.14
C ASP A 209 -2.38 30.66 10.79
N PHE A 210 -2.18 30.22 9.57
CA PHE A 210 -2.76 28.98 9.01
C PHE A 210 -1.70 28.19 8.26
N ILE A 211 -1.63 26.87 8.48
CA ILE A 211 -0.64 26.02 7.85
C ILE A 211 -1.00 25.84 6.36
N ILE A 212 -0.07 26.16 5.48
CA ILE A 212 -0.16 25.86 4.05
C ILE A 212 0.96 24.89 3.70
N ILE A 213 0.61 23.64 3.46
CA ILE A 213 1.52 22.62 2.95
C ILE A 213 1.42 22.66 1.43
N TYR A 214 2.55 22.68 0.73
CA TYR A 214 2.57 22.44 -0.71
C TYR A 214 3.22 21.08 -0.98
N ARG A 215 2.50 20.19 -1.66
CA ARG A 215 3.05 18.89 -2.06
C ARG A 215 3.75 19.02 -3.40
N LEU A 216 5.07 18.97 -3.35
CA LEU A 216 5.99 19.24 -4.45
C LEU A 216 6.43 17.94 -5.11
N SER A 217 6.26 17.81 -6.42
CA SER A 217 6.82 16.69 -7.17
C SER A 217 8.33 16.84 -7.27
N MET A 218 9.06 15.93 -6.61
CA MET A 218 10.52 15.90 -6.66
C MET A 218 11.04 15.07 -7.82
N LEU A 219 10.33 14.01 -8.18
CA LEU A 219 10.59 13.12 -9.31
C LEU A 219 9.26 12.78 -9.96
N ASP A 220 9.06 13.16 -11.21
CA ASP A 220 7.84 12.79 -11.95
C ASP A 220 7.89 11.33 -12.42
N LEU A 221 9.07 10.80 -12.69
CA LEU A 221 9.35 9.44 -13.19
C LEU A 221 8.60 9.10 -14.48
N VAL A 222 8.39 10.11 -15.30
CA VAL A 222 7.79 10.02 -16.64
C VAL A 222 8.64 10.78 -17.65
N GLU A 223 8.58 10.35 -18.89
CA GLU A 223 9.21 11.06 -20.00
C GLU A 223 8.57 12.45 -20.18
N GLY A 224 9.40 13.46 -20.38
CA GLY A 224 8.95 14.85 -20.45
C GLY A 224 8.55 15.46 -19.10
N GLY A 225 8.94 14.83 -18.00
CA GLY A 225 8.80 15.38 -16.65
C GLY A 225 9.75 16.54 -16.36
N GLY A 226 9.60 17.18 -15.20
CA GLY A 226 10.40 18.33 -14.77
C GLY A 226 11.86 18.00 -14.48
N THR A 227 12.70 19.03 -14.48
CA THR A 227 14.10 18.94 -14.03
C THR A 227 14.23 19.33 -12.57
N PHE A 228 15.34 18.92 -11.93
CA PHE A 228 15.59 19.33 -10.55
C PHE A 228 15.77 20.85 -10.39
N ALA A 229 16.40 21.50 -11.39
CA ALA A 229 16.53 22.97 -11.40
C ALA A 229 15.15 23.67 -11.42
N GLU A 230 14.23 23.19 -12.22
CA GLU A 230 12.83 23.67 -12.23
C GLU A 230 12.14 23.42 -10.90
N THR A 231 12.35 22.25 -10.28
CA THR A 231 11.81 21.92 -8.96
C THR A 231 12.31 22.88 -7.88
N VAL A 232 13.59 23.24 -7.90
CA VAL A 232 14.17 24.24 -6.98
C VAL A 232 13.56 25.62 -7.19
N GLU A 233 13.45 26.07 -8.44
CA GLU A 233 12.84 27.37 -8.78
C GLU A 233 11.39 27.45 -8.30
N LEU A 234 10.62 26.37 -8.51
CA LEU A 234 9.24 26.28 -8.01
C LEU A 234 9.19 26.32 -6.47
N ALA A 235 10.04 25.55 -5.79
CA ALA A 235 10.07 25.50 -4.33
C ALA A 235 10.32 26.90 -3.72
N GLN A 236 11.25 27.66 -4.29
CA GLN A 236 11.55 29.04 -3.89
C GLN A 236 10.37 29.98 -4.15
N ALA A 237 9.70 29.84 -5.29
CA ALA A 237 8.51 30.63 -5.61
C ALA A 237 7.32 30.31 -4.71
N ILE A 238 7.14 29.04 -4.35
CA ILE A 238 6.11 28.57 -3.41
C ILE A 238 6.39 29.11 -1.98
N GLU A 239 7.63 29.10 -1.54
CA GLU A 239 8.05 29.73 -0.27
C GLU A 239 7.70 31.22 -0.27
N ALA A 240 8.07 31.94 -1.33
CA ALA A 240 7.78 33.37 -1.48
C ALA A 240 6.27 33.67 -1.55
N ALA A 241 5.47 32.73 -2.08
CA ALA A 241 4.02 32.86 -2.16
C ALA A 241 3.32 32.62 -0.81
N GLY A 242 4.04 32.12 0.21
CA GLY A 242 3.54 32.01 1.58
C GLY A 242 3.23 30.60 2.06
N ALA A 243 3.75 29.56 1.45
CA ALA A 243 3.69 28.20 2.00
C ALA A 243 4.42 28.12 3.35
N THR A 244 3.99 27.21 4.21
CA THR A 244 4.55 26.97 5.56
C THR A 244 5.46 25.74 5.57
N ILE A 245 5.11 24.71 4.81
CA ILE A 245 5.77 23.41 4.75
C ILE A 245 5.80 22.93 3.29
N ILE A 246 6.89 22.31 2.88
CA ILE A 246 6.95 21.58 1.62
C ILE A 246 6.94 20.08 1.92
N ASN A 247 5.92 19.37 1.46
CA ASN A 247 5.83 17.92 1.47
C ASN A 247 6.25 17.38 0.10
N THR A 248 7.17 16.44 0.06
CA THR A 248 7.68 15.91 -1.21
C THR A 248 6.80 14.80 -1.76
N GLY A 249 6.69 14.71 -3.08
CA GLY A 249 5.97 13.68 -3.82
C GLY A 249 6.89 12.97 -4.80
N ILE A 250 6.64 11.68 -5.07
CA ILE A 250 7.49 10.84 -5.92
C ILE A 250 6.62 10.06 -6.90
N GLY A 251 6.84 10.29 -8.18
CA GLY A 251 6.24 9.53 -9.27
C GLY A 251 4.79 9.92 -9.59
N TRP A 252 4.47 9.93 -10.87
CA TRP A 252 3.11 10.08 -11.35
C TRP A 252 2.35 8.74 -11.30
N HIS A 253 1.04 8.78 -11.29
CA HIS A 253 0.21 7.56 -11.32
C HIS A 253 0.42 6.71 -12.58
N GLU A 254 0.80 7.31 -13.69
CA GLU A 254 1.10 6.61 -14.95
C GLU A 254 2.57 6.15 -15.06
N ALA A 255 3.42 6.48 -14.08
CA ALA A 255 4.82 6.06 -14.07
C ALA A 255 4.95 4.53 -14.04
N ARG A 256 5.97 4.04 -14.73
CA ARG A 256 6.28 2.60 -14.82
C ARG A 256 7.43 2.19 -13.90
N ILE A 257 7.63 2.95 -12.84
CA ILE A 257 8.59 2.71 -11.77
C ILE A 257 7.82 2.63 -10.47
N PRO A 258 7.97 1.55 -9.68
CA PRO A 258 7.29 1.43 -8.39
C PRO A 258 7.88 2.41 -7.38
N THR A 259 7.03 3.06 -6.58
CA THR A 259 7.47 4.05 -5.59
C THR A 259 6.99 3.76 -4.17
N ILE A 260 5.97 2.92 -4.02
CA ILE A 260 5.31 2.68 -2.72
C ILE A 260 5.05 1.19 -2.42
N ALA A 261 5.26 0.30 -3.37
CA ALA A 261 4.98 -1.13 -3.21
C ALA A 261 6.08 -1.86 -2.42
N THR A 262 5.78 -3.07 -1.98
CA THR A 262 6.68 -3.91 -1.17
C THR A 262 8.11 -4.05 -1.73
N PRO A 263 8.34 -4.17 -3.06
CA PRO A 263 9.70 -4.28 -3.58
C PRO A 263 10.54 -3.01 -3.48
N VAL A 264 9.91 -1.87 -3.18
CA VAL A 264 10.61 -0.59 -2.99
C VAL A 264 11.28 -0.58 -1.61
N PRO A 265 12.58 -0.27 -1.50
CA PRO A 265 13.27 -0.22 -0.22
C PRO A 265 12.66 0.78 0.77
N ARG A 266 12.81 0.52 2.06
CA ARG A 266 12.39 1.45 3.10
C ARG A 266 13.15 2.77 2.98
N GLY A 267 12.40 3.89 3.04
CA GLY A 267 12.98 5.23 2.92
C GLY A 267 13.66 5.51 1.60
N ALA A 268 13.27 4.82 0.52
CA ALA A 268 13.94 4.81 -0.77
C ALA A 268 14.18 6.18 -1.40
N PHE A 269 13.44 7.21 -0.99
CA PHE A 269 13.47 8.53 -1.62
C PHE A 269 13.84 9.67 -0.67
N SER A 270 14.31 9.39 0.56
CA SER A 270 14.74 10.44 1.50
C SER A 270 15.93 11.26 0.97
N TRP A 271 16.81 10.63 0.19
CA TRP A 271 17.94 11.28 -0.47
C TRP A 271 17.50 12.37 -1.45
N VAL A 272 16.34 12.22 -2.08
CA VAL A 272 15.77 13.22 -3.01
C VAL A 272 15.38 14.47 -2.25
N THR A 273 14.67 14.32 -1.12
CA THR A 273 14.32 15.44 -0.25
C THR A 273 15.57 16.16 0.27
N ARG A 274 16.60 15.40 0.66
CA ARG A 274 17.89 15.96 1.09
C ARG A 274 18.52 16.89 0.04
N LYS A 275 18.36 16.60 -1.25
CA LYS A 275 18.89 17.44 -2.34
C LYS A 275 18.25 18.84 -2.36
N LEU A 276 17.02 18.98 -1.86
CA LEU A 276 16.33 20.26 -1.77
C LEU A 276 16.74 21.08 -0.53
N LYS A 277 17.34 20.45 0.48
CA LYS A 277 17.82 21.12 1.69
C LYS A 277 18.81 22.22 1.34
N GLY A 278 18.62 23.41 1.94
CA GLY A 278 19.45 24.58 1.71
C GLY A 278 19.03 25.45 0.51
N HIS A 279 18.12 24.99 -0.34
CA HIS A 279 17.55 25.82 -1.41
C HIS A 279 16.33 26.63 -0.95
N VAL A 280 15.66 26.19 0.09
CA VAL A 280 14.53 26.87 0.77
C VAL A 280 14.74 26.84 2.27
N SER A 281 14.07 27.75 2.99
CA SER A 281 14.11 27.81 4.46
C SER A 281 12.95 27.05 5.12
N LEU A 282 11.92 26.69 4.36
CA LEU A 282 10.77 25.95 4.86
C LEU A 282 11.13 24.55 5.35
N PRO A 283 10.45 24.03 6.38
CA PRO A 283 10.53 22.63 6.73
C PRO A 283 10.19 21.71 5.54
N LEU A 284 11.00 20.69 5.32
CA LEU A 284 10.80 19.69 4.28
C LEU A 284 10.32 18.37 4.88
N VAL A 285 9.30 17.80 4.28
CA VAL A 285 8.75 16.48 4.64
C VAL A 285 9.16 15.46 3.58
N THR A 286 9.76 14.35 3.99
CA THR A 286 10.04 13.22 3.11
C THR A 286 9.01 12.13 3.25
N THR A 287 8.79 11.35 2.19
CA THR A 287 7.73 10.35 2.08
C THR A 287 8.22 9.10 1.37
N ASN A 288 7.35 8.13 1.21
CA ASN A 288 7.48 6.84 0.51
C ASN A 288 8.29 5.79 1.28
N ARG A 289 7.58 4.71 1.61
CA ARG A 289 8.15 3.51 2.26
C ARG A 289 8.84 3.76 3.61
N ILE A 290 8.36 4.73 4.36
CA ILE A 290 8.74 4.95 5.75
C ILE A 290 7.67 4.29 6.61
N ASN A 291 7.97 3.13 7.19
CA ASN A 291 7.01 2.27 7.88
C ASN A 291 7.48 1.78 9.26
N ASP A 292 8.60 2.30 9.72
CA ASP A 292 9.24 1.89 10.97
C ASP A 292 9.79 3.13 11.69
N PRO A 293 9.64 3.25 13.04
CA PRO A 293 10.10 4.42 13.77
C PRO A 293 11.61 4.61 13.74
N GLN A 294 12.42 3.53 13.65
CA GLN A 294 13.87 3.63 13.54
C GLN A 294 14.27 4.22 12.18
N VAL A 295 13.64 3.74 11.09
CA VAL A 295 13.87 4.29 9.75
C VAL A 295 13.54 5.78 9.72
N ALA A 296 12.42 6.19 10.33
CA ALA A 296 12.01 7.58 10.42
C ALA A 296 13.01 8.44 11.22
N ASP A 297 13.43 7.96 12.40
CA ASP A 297 14.40 8.67 13.24
C ASP A 297 15.78 8.80 12.58
N ASP A 298 16.25 7.76 11.90
CA ASP A 298 17.51 7.75 11.14
C ASP A 298 17.50 8.77 10.00
N ILE A 299 16.40 8.87 9.25
CA ILE A 299 16.23 9.87 8.19
C ILE A 299 16.34 11.29 8.76
N LEU A 300 15.66 11.56 9.87
CA LEU A 300 15.66 12.87 10.52
C LEU A 300 17.02 13.21 11.14
N SER A 301 17.66 12.24 11.82
CA SER A 301 18.95 12.42 12.46
C SER A 301 20.08 12.68 11.46
N ARG A 302 20.00 12.11 10.25
CA ARG A 302 20.95 12.41 9.16
C ARG A 302 20.70 13.78 8.51
N GLY A 303 19.58 14.45 8.82
CA GLY A 303 19.19 15.71 8.22
C GLY A 303 18.70 15.59 6.78
N ASP A 304 18.18 14.44 6.38
CA ASP A 304 17.59 14.26 5.04
C ASP A 304 16.30 15.09 4.89
N ALA A 305 15.57 15.28 5.97
CA ALA A 305 14.33 16.04 6.04
C ALA A 305 14.10 16.61 7.45
N ASP A 306 13.12 17.50 7.60
CA ASP A 306 12.70 18.06 8.88
C ASP A 306 11.53 17.30 9.50
N MET A 307 10.74 16.63 8.66
CA MET A 307 9.63 15.75 9.03
C MET A 307 9.58 14.52 8.13
N VAL A 308 8.89 13.51 8.59
CA VAL A 308 8.54 12.32 7.80
C VAL A 308 7.03 12.23 7.61
N SER A 309 6.60 11.84 6.40
CA SER A 309 5.21 11.52 6.10
C SER A 309 5.03 10.01 6.06
N MET A 310 4.10 9.53 6.85
CA MET A 310 3.66 8.14 6.87
C MET A 310 2.14 8.12 6.68
N ALA A 311 1.64 7.38 5.69
CA ALA A 311 0.22 7.23 5.44
C ALA A 311 -0.26 5.82 5.82
N ARG A 312 0.03 4.82 5.02
CA ARG A 312 -0.37 3.43 5.23
C ARG A 312 0.12 2.81 6.55
N PRO A 313 1.26 3.20 7.15
CA PRO A 313 1.61 2.74 8.49
C PRO A 313 0.55 3.02 9.55
N PHE A 314 -0.18 4.14 9.43
CA PHE A 314 -1.30 4.47 10.31
C PHE A 314 -2.61 3.75 9.97
N LEU A 315 -2.72 3.11 8.81
CA LEU A 315 -3.74 2.09 8.58
C LEU A 315 -3.37 0.79 9.30
N ALA A 316 -2.12 0.37 9.20
CA ALA A 316 -1.63 -0.86 9.80
C ALA A 316 -1.67 -0.81 11.34
N ASP A 317 -1.28 0.32 11.93
CA ASP A 317 -1.27 0.52 13.39
C ASP A 317 -1.56 1.98 13.78
N ALA A 318 -2.74 2.22 14.33
CA ALA A 318 -3.11 3.54 14.83
C ALA A 318 -2.25 3.99 16.03
N GLU A 319 -1.71 3.04 16.80
CA GLU A 319 -0.90 3.26 18.01
C GLU A 319 0.60 3.36 17.73
N LEU A 320 1.03 3.39 16.47
CA LEU A 320 2.44 3.33 16.08
C LEU A 320 3.33 4.28 16.90
N LEU A 321 2.95 5.54 17.02
CA LEU A 321 3.76 6.54 17.72
C LEU A 321 3.75 6.36 19.24
N SER A 322 2.61 6.06 19.84
CA SER A 322 2.53 5.81 21.28
C SER A 322 3.32 4.55 21.69
N LYS A 323 3.29 3.49 20.88
CA LYS A 323 4.10 2.30 21.06
C LYS A 323 5.60 2.62 20.94
N ALA A 324 5.99 3.34 19.89
CA ALA A 324 7.39 3.77 19.70
C ALA A 324 7.89 4.62 20.88
N GLN A 325 7.11 5.60 21.32
CA GLN A 325 7.45 6.50 22.40
C GLN A 325 7.61 5.80 23.75
N SER A 326 6.78 4.77 23.99
CA SER A 326 6.79 3.99 25.24
C SER A 326 7.73 2.79 25.25
N GLY A 327 8.60 2.65 24.23
CA GLY A 327 9.57 1.55 24.14
C GLY A 327 8.96 0.20 23.76
N ARG A 328 7.75 0.21 23.15
CA ARG A 328 7.02 -0.98 22.69
C ARG A 328 7.00 -1.08 21.16
N ALA A 329 8.09 -0.71 20.51
CA ALA A 329 8.19 -0.76 19.04
C ALA A 329 8.02 -2.19 18.49
N ASP A 330 8.35 -3.21 19.28
CA ASP A 330 8.13 -4.62 18.98
C ASP A 330 6.64 -5.03 18.93
N GLU A 331 5.74 -4.18 19.41
CA GLU A 331 4.28 -4.37 19.36
C GLU A 331 3.63 -3.64 18.15
N ILE A 332 4.41 -2.94 17.33
CA ILE A 332 3.88 -2.25 16.15
C ILE A 332 3.53 -3.25 15.05
N ASN A 333 2.30 -3.16 14.54
CA ASN A 333 1.86 -3.88 13.35
C ASN A 333 2.34 -3.12 12.10
N THR A 334 3.43 -3.56 11.52
CA THR A 334 4.14 -2.82 10.46
C THR A 334 3.40 -2.93 9.11
N CYS A 335 3.25 -1.80 8.41
CA CYS A 335 2.76 -1.78 7.03
C CYS A 335 3.73 -2.49 6.10
N ILE A 336 3.26 -3.50 5.39
CA ILE A 336 4.07 -4.33 4.48
C ILE A 336 4.13 -3.81 3.04
N GLY A 337 3.55 -2.66 2.73
CA GLY A 337 3.58 -2.07 1.39
C GLY A 337 2.80 -2.83 0.30
N CYS A 338 1.87 -3.71 0.67
CA CYS A 338 1.17 -4.64 -0.25
C CYS A 338 0.11 -3.99 -1.13
N ASN A 339 -0.43 -2.84 -0.78
CA ASN A 339 -1.52 -2.10 -1.43
C ASN A 339 -2.89 -2.82 -1.49
N GLN A 340 -3.02 -4.07 -1.05
CA GLN A 340 -4.16 -4.96 -1.35
C GLN A 340 -5.49 -4.53 -0.72
N ALA A 341 -5.47 -4.06 0.53
CA ALA A 341 -6.69 -3.66 1.23
C ALA A 341 -6.87 -2.14 1.29
N CYS A 342 -5.91 -1.37 0.81
CA CYS A 342 -5.98 0.08 0.72
C CYS A 342 -6.18 0.52 -0.73
N LEU A 343 -5.12 0.74 -1.51
CA LEU A 343 -5.19 1.25 -2.87
C LEU A 343 -6.04 0.38 -3.82
N ASP A 344 -5.86 -0.95 -3.80
CA ASP A 344 -6.63 -1.83 -4.67
C ASP A 344 -8.15 -1.77 -4.38
N GLN A 345 -8.55 -1.50 -3.12
CA GLN A 345 -9.96 -1.33 -2.75
C GLN A 345 -10.55 -0.03 -3.28
N ILE A 346 -9.84 1.08 -3.14
CA ILE A 346 -10.28 2.38 -3.65
C ILE A 346 -10.53 2.33 -5.17
N PHE A 347 -9.62 1.70 -5.91
CA PHE A 347 -9.75 1.56 -7.36
C PHE A 347 -10.90 0.63 -7.82
N VAL A 348 -11.59 -0.03 -6.89
CA VAL A 348 -12.82 -0.77 -7.15
C VAL A 348 -14.04 -0.18 -6.43
N GLY A 349 -13.95 1.06 -5.95
CA GLY A 349 -15.04 1.79 -5.30
C GLY A 349 -15.44 1.24 -3.92
N LYS A 350 -14.50 0.64 -3.20
CA LYS A 350 -14.73 0.11 -1.85
C LYS A 350 -13.98 0.93 -0.81
N VAL A 351 -14.51 0.96 0.42
CA VAL A 351 -13.84 1.60 1.55
C VAL A 351 -12.47 0.96 1.78
N THR A 352 -11.48 1.79 2.00
CA THR A 352 -10.13 1.38 2.40
C THR A 352 -10.14 0.57 3.68
N SER A 353 -9.21 -0.36 3.78
CA SER A 353 -8.85 -1.09 4.99
C SER A 353 -7.34 -1.38 4.95
N CYS A 354 -6.86 -2.27 5.80
CA CYS A 354 -5.48 -2.75 5.75
C CYS A 354 -5.44 -4.27 5.82
N LEU A 355 -4.55 -4.90 5.05
CA LEU A 355 -4.37 -6.35 5.04
C LEU A 355 -4.03 -6.87 6.44
N VAL A 356 -3.10 -6.21 7.14
CA VAL A 356 -2.66 -6.61 8.48
C VAL A 356 -3.54 -6.05 9.60
N ASN A 357 -4.43 -5.09 9.31
CA ASN A 357 -5.37 -4.50 10.26
C ASN A 357 -6.74 -4.25 9.63
N PRO A 358 -7.63 -5.23 9.60
CA PRO A 358 -8.97 -5.09 8.99
C PRO A 358 -9.86 -4.03 9.64
N ARG A 359 -9.55 -3.57 10.86
CA ARG A 359 -10.28 -2.50 11.56
C ARG A 359 -10.04 -1.13 10.95
N ALA A 360 -8.94 -0.92 10.23
CA ALA A 360 -8.63 0.37 9.62
C ALA A 360 -9.79 0.85 8.73
N CYS A 361 -10.26 2.08 8.95
CA CYS A 361 -11.45 2.69 8.36
C CYS A 361 -12.79 2.01 8.73
N HIS A 362 -12.76 1.06 9.67
CA HIS A 362 -13.93 0.34 10.17
C HIS A 362 -14.01 0.40 11.71
N GLU A 363 -13.37 1.37 12.34
CA GLU A 363 -13.24 1.52 13.80
C GLU A 363 -14.61 1.50 14.50
N THR A 364 -15.61 2.18 13.92
CA THR A 364 -16.98 2.24 14.46
C THR A 364 -17.79 0.96 14.22
N LYS A 365 -17.39 0.13 13.24
CA LYS A 365 -18.08 -1.12 12.88
C LYS A 365 -17.43 -2.35 13.50
N MET A 366 -16.18 -2.25 13.93
CA MET A 366 -15.36 -3.33 14.47
C MET A 366 -14.68 -2.90 15.79
N PRO A 367 -15.44 -2.46 16.82
CA PRO A 367 -14.85 -2.10 18.09
C PRO A 367 -14.32 -3.36 18.82
N ILE A 368 -13.16 -3.24 19.46
CA ILE A 368 -12.63 -4.30 20.32
C ILE A 368 -13.20 -4.08 21.73
N LEU A 369 -14.26 -4.79 22.05
CA LEU A 369 -14.92 -4.71 23.34
C LEU A 369 -14.64 -5.97 24.16
N PRO A 370 -14.57 -5.89 25.50
CA PRO A 370 -14.51 -7.06 26.35
C PRO A 370 -15.64 -8.06 26.05
N ALA A 371 -15.33 -9.34 26.02
CA ALA A 371 -16.33 -10.38 25.81
C ALA A 371 -17.36 -10.38 26.95
N VAL A 372 -18.66 -10.47 26.61
CA VAL A 372 -19.75 -10.57 27.61
C VAL A 372 -19.62 -11.86 28.37
N GLN A 373 -19.32 -12.95 27.68
CA GLN A 373 -19.07 -14.25 28.28
C GLN A 373 -17.67 -14.74 27.85
N LYS A 374 -16.78 -14.92 28.80
CA LYS A 374 -15.45 -15.47 28.54
C LYS A 374 -15.54 -16.95 28.25
N LYS A 375 -14.86 -17.39 27.21
CA LYS A 375 -14.83 -18.78 26.73
C LYS A 375 -13.40 -19.32 26.74
N ASN A 376 -13.26 -20.63 26.84
CA ASN A 376 -12.02 -21.36 26.60
C ASN A 376 -12.00 -21.87 25.15
N LEU A 377 -11.18 -21.26 24.31
CA LEU A 377 -11.18 -21.46 22.86
C LEU A 377 -9.92 -22.20 22.39
N ALA A 378 -10.14 -23.19 21.54
CA ALA A 378 -9.04 -23.84 20.81
C ALA A 378 -8.94 -23.28 19.38
N VAL A 379 -7.74 -22.93 18.98
CA VAL A 379 -7.42 -22.53 17.58
C VAL A 379 -6.44 -23.54 17.01
N VAL A 380 -6.78 -24.13 15.87
CA VAL A 380 -5.94 -25.13 15.19
C VAL A 380 -5.39 -24.53 13.91
N GLY A 381 -4.09 -24.26 13.93
CA GLY A 381 -3.35 -23.62 12.84
C GLY A 381 -2.89 -22.19 13.19
N ALA A 382 -1.59 -22.01 13.32
CA ALA A 382 -0.94 -20.71 13.58
C ALA A 382 -0.53 -19.99 12.29
N GLY A 383 -1.34 -20.09 11.24
CA GLY A 383 -1.26 -19.30 10.03
C GLY A 383 -1.97 -17.94 10.20
N PRO A 384 -2.04 -17.11 9.12
CA PRO A 384 -2.58 -15.75 9.20
C PRO A 384 -3.97 -15.63 9.84
N ALA A 385 -4.89 -16.51 9.49
CA ALA A 385 -6.27 -16.50 10.04
C ALA A 385 -6.29 -16.86 11.53
N GLY A 386 -5.61 -17.94 11.92
CA GLY A 386 -5.54 -18.39 13.30
C GLY A 386 -4.84 -17.41 14.23
N LEU A 387 -3.74 -16.82 13.77
CA LEU A 387 -3.01 -15.78 14.50
C LEU A 387 -3.88 -14.54 14.75
N ALA A 388 -4.53 -14.04 13.69
CA ALA A 388 -5.43 -12.89 13.81
C ALA A 388 -6.61 -13.16 14.76
N PHE A 389 -7.22 -14.33 14.68
CA PHE A 389 -8.27 -14.74 15.61
C PHE A 389 -7.74 -14.78 17.03
N ALA A 390 -6.65 -15.51 17.27
CA ALA A 390 -6.15 -15.81 18.60
C ALA A 390 -5.82 -14.55 19.41
N ILE A 391 -5.06 -13.60 18.82
CA ILE A 391 -4.68 -12.38 19.54
C ILE A 391 -5.88 -11.46 19.80
N ASN A 392 -6.83 -11.35 18.86
CA ASN A 392 -8.01 -10.50 19.03
C ASN A 392 -9.01 -11.11 20.05
N ALA A 393 -9.22 -12.42 20.03
CA ALA A 393 -10.07 -13.10 21.01
C ALA A 393 -9.47 -13.00 22.43
N ALA A 394 -8.17 -13.22 22.57
CA ALA A 394 -7.48 -13.07 23.85
C ALA A 394 -7.52 -11.62 24.37
N ALA A 395 -7.37 -10.62 23.50
CA ALA A 395 -7.50 -9.21 23.85
C ALA A 395 -8.89 -8.86 24.40
N ARG A 396 -9.93 -9.58 23.99
CA ARG A 396 -11.30 -9.44 24.51
C ARG A 396 -11.54 -10.19 25.83
N GLY A 397 -10.55 -10.96 26.30
CA GLY A 397 -10.57 -11.66 27.59
C GLY A 397 -10.93 -13.14 27.50
N HIS A 398 -11.03 -13.73 26.30
CA HIS A 398 -11.15 -15.19 26.16
C HIS A 398 -9.84 -15.88 26.54
N GLN A 399 -9.94 -17.14 27.02
CA GLN A 399 -8.81 -18.00 27.22
C GLN A 399 -8.53 -18.75 25.90
N VAL A 400 -7.39 -18.50 25.26
CA VAL A 400 -7.10 -19.02 23.92
C VAL A 400 -5.87 -19.92 23.95
N THR A 401 -6.03 -21.14 23.43
CA THR A 401 -4.92 -22.06 23.15
C THR A 401 -4.78 -22.21 21.64
N LEU A 402 -3.60 -21.85 21.11
CA LEU A 402 -3.27 -21.93 19.71
C LEU A 402 -2.32 -23.10 19.44
N PHE A 403 -2.77 -24.05 18.61
CA PHE A 403 -2.04 -25.26 18.24
C PHE A 403 -1.48 -25.14 16.82
N ASP A 404 -0.25 -25.61 16.62
CA ASP A 404 0.29 -25.86 15.28
C ASP A 404 1.19 -27.09 15.26
N ALA A 405 1.10 -27.86 14.18
CA ALA A 405 1.94 -29.06 13.98
C ALA A 405 3.40 -28.71 13.66
N HIS A 406 3.68 -27.51 13.20
CA HIS A 406 5.02 -27.02 12.86
C HIS A 406 5.75 -26.44 14.07
N SER A 407 7.07 -26.25 13.91
CA SER A 407 7.95 -25.69 14.94
C SER A 407 7.90 -24.18 15.08
N GLU A 408 7.22 -23.47 14.15
CA GLU A 408 7.10 -22.00 14.16
C GLU A 408 5.71 -21.56 13.71
N ILE A 409 5.29 -20.38 14.19
CA ILE A 409 4.08 -19.71 13.71
C ILE A 409 4.27 -19.14 12.30
N GLY A 410 3.18 -18.88 11.59
CA GLY A 410 3.18 -18.14 10.34
C GLY A 410 2.54 -18.86 9.15
N GLY A 411 2.54 -20.21 9.15
CA GLY A 411 1.94 -20.96 8.03
C GLY A 411 2.48 -20.49 6.68
N GLN A 412 1.59 -20.06 5.78
CA GLN A 412 1.96 -19.59 4.45
C GLN A 412 2.84 -18.32 4.45
N PHE A 413 2.87 -17.52 5.51
CA PHE A 413 3.80 -16.38 5.63
C PHE A 413 5.26 -16.82 5.66
N ASN A 414 5.55 -18.03 6.17
CA ASN A 414 6.91 -18.57 6.15
C ASN A 414 7.41 -18.88 4.74
N ILE A 415 6.50 -19.08 3.80
CA ILE A 415 6.79 -19.24 2.38
C ILE A 415 6.89 -17.86 1.72
N ALA A 416 5.89 -17.00 1.94
CA ALA A 416 5.81 -15.69 1.31
C ALA A 416 6.98 -14.77 1.67
N LYS A 417 7.46 -14.79 2.93
CA LYS A 417 8.61 -13.96 3.37
C LYS A 417 9.92 -14.22 2.62
N GLN A 418 10.03 -15.37 1.95
CA GLN A 418 11.23 -15.76 1.20
C GLN A 418 11.24 -15.26 -0.24
N ILE A 419 10.11 -14.76 -0.72
CA ILE A 419 9.98 -14.23 -2.08
C ILE A 419 10.68 -12.88 -2.14
N PRO A 420 11.60 -12.67 -3.10
CA PRO A 420 12.27 -11.38 -3.28
C PRO A 420 11.26 -10.22 -3.40
N GLY A 421 11.41 -9.20 -2.57
CA GLY A 421 10.49 -8.08 -2.49
C GLY A 421 9.31 -8.27 -1.52
N LYS A 422 9.26 -9.38 -0.77
CA LYS A 422 8.23 -9.64 0.25
C LYS A 422 8.81 -9.81 1.67
N GLU A 423 9.99 -9.29 1.90
CA GLU A 423 10.70 -9.42 3.17
C GLU A 423 9.95 -8.77 4.34
N GLU A 424 9.05 -7.83 4.07
CA GLU A 424 8.21 -7.20 5.10
C GLU A 424 7.33 -8.20 5.89
N PHE A 425 7.09 -9.40 5.38
CA PHE A 425 6.39 -10.44 6.13
C PHE A 425 7.16 -10.94 7.36
N TYR A 426 8.48 -10.73 7.43
CA TYR A 426 9.24 -10.96 8.68
C TYR A 426 8.71 -10.08 9.81
N GLU A 427 8.33 -8.83 9.52
CA GLU A 427 7.73 -7.91 10.49
C GLU A 427 6.33 -8.35 10.94
N THR A 428 5.53 -8.87 10.01
CA THR A 428 4.21 -9.44 10.36
C THR A 428 4.35 -10.60 11.35
N LEU A 429 5.33 -11.49 11.12
CA LEU A 429 5.60 -12.60 12.04
C LEU A 429 6.19 -12.13 13.37
N ARG A 430 7.07 -11.13 13.39
CA ARG A 430 7.57 -10.48 14.61
C ARG A 430 6.39 -9.95 15.44
N TYR A 431 5.49 -9.20 14.82
CA TYR A 431 4.30 -8.66 15.47
C TYR A 431 3.44 -9.77 16.12
N TYR A 432 3.09 -10.80 15.38
CA TYR A 432 2.26 -11.88 15.93
C TYR A 432 2.95 -12.64 17.05
N ARG A 433 4.26 -12.91 16.98
CA ARG A 433 5.02 -13.52 18.09
C ARG A 433 4.90 -12.68 19.34
N ARG A 434 5.12 -11.38 19.22
CA ARG A 434 5.02 -10.46 20.35
C ARG A 434 3.61 -10.37 20.90
N MET A 435 2.60 -10.29 20.05
CA MET A 435 1.21 -10.16 20.48
C MET A 435 0.67 -11.42 21.13
N ILE A 436 1.13 -12.60 20.77
CA ILE A 436 0.84 -13.86 21.49
C ILE A 436 1.25 -13.73 22.97
N GLU A 437 2.46 -13.21 23.22
CA GLU A 437 2.97 -13.01 24.60
C GLU A 437 2.16 -11.93 25.33
N VAL A 438 1.96 -10.79 24.71
CA VAL A 438 1.26 -9.62 25.30
C VAL A 438 -0.19 -9.95 25.65
N THR A 439 -0.88 -10.70 24.79
CA THR A 439 -2.31 -11.05 25.00
C THR A 439 -2.51 -12.31 25.84
N GLY A 440 -1.44 -13.06 26.14
CA GLY A 440 -1.51 -14.26 26.97
C GLY A 440 -2.08 -15.50 26.26
N VAL A 441 -1.97 -15.57 24.93
CA VAL A 441 -2.33 -16.78 24.17
C VAL A 441 -1.38 -17.91 24.54
N THR A 442 -1.95 -19.09 24.90
CA THR A 442 -1.17 -20.30 25.12
C THR A 442 -0.80 -20.93 23.78
N LEU A 443 0.48 -20.87 23.41
CA LEU A 443 0.97 -21.41 22.15
C LEU A 443 1.54 -22.82 22.31
N LYS A 444 1.07 -23.76 21.48
CA LYS A 444 1.53 -25.16 21.42
C LYS A 444 1.99 -25.51 20.01
N LEU A 445 3.28 -25.37 19.78
CA LEU A 445 3.96 -25.78 18.53
C LEU A 445 4.40 -27.25 18.57
N ASN A 446 4.77 -27.82 17.42
CA ASN A 446 5.12 -29.23 17.25
C ASN A 446 4.03 -30.17 17.79
N HIS A 447 2.76 -29.72 17.71
CA HIS A 447 1.64 -30.43 18.30
C HIS A 447 0.51 -30.65 17.27
N THR A 448 0.44 -31.88 16.74
CA THR A 448 -0.68 -32.30 15.91
C THR A 448 -1.83 -32.69 16.85
N VAL A 449 -2.78 -31.78 17.00
CA VAL A 449 -3.93 -31.97 17.90
C VAL A 449 -4.96 -32.91 17.28
N THR A 450 -5.61 -33.76 18.14
CA THR A 450 -6.67 -34.66 17.74
C THR A 450 -8.05 -34.13 18.18
N ALA A 451 -9.12 -34.65 17.57
CA ALA A 451 -10.49 -34.27 17.90
C ALA A 451 -10.80 -34.51 19.40
N ASP A 452 -10.28 -35.61 20.00
CA ASP A 452 -10.48 -35.92 21.38
C ASP A 452 -9.86 -34.88 22.35
N GLN A 453 -8.67 -34.37 22.00
CA GLN A 453 -8.01 -33.33 22.79
C GLN A 453 -8.77 -32.00 22.77
N LEU A 454 -9.59 -31.76 21.73
CA LEU A 454 -10.39 -30.55 21.56
C LEU A 454 -11.73 -30.59 22.32
N GLN A 455 -12.11 -31.73 22.87
CA GLN A 455 -13.39 -31.90 23.60
C GLN A 455 -13.49 -31.05 24.87
N SER A 456 -12.38 -30.66 25.48
CA SER A 456 -12.33 -29.88 26.72
C SER A 456 -12.53 -28.35 26.51
N PHE A 457 -12.54 -27.89 25.27
CA PHE A 457 -12.74 -26.48 24.94
C PHE A 457 -14.21 -26.15 24.67
N ASP A 458 -14.63 -24.92 24.94
CA ASP A 458 -16.00 -24.46 24.66
C ASP A 458 -16.32 -24.47 23.18
N GLU A 459 -15.42 -23.89 22.39
CA GLU A 459 -15.52 -23.81 20.91
C GLU A 459 -14.16 -24.07 20.26
N THR A 460 -14.18 -24.58 19.04
CA THR A 460 -12.99 -24.85 18.26
C THR A 460 -12.98 -24.05 16.94
N ILE A 461 -11.88 -23.35 16.70
CA ILE A 461 -11.63 -22.59 15.49
C ILE A 461 -10.60 -23.33 14.64
N LEU A 462 -11.03 -23.85 13.49
CA LEU A 462 -10.17 -24.52 12.55
C LEU A 462 -9.62 -23.49 11.53
N ALA A 463 -8.33 -23.23 11.62
CA ALA A 463 -7.55 -22.38 10.74
C ALA A 463 -6.41 -23.20 10.08
N SER A 464 -6.66 -24.50 9.86
CA SER A 464 -5.69 -25.49 9.37
C SER A 464 -5.23 -25.29 7.92
N GLY A 465 -5.71 -24.25 7.26
CA GLY A 465 -5.20 -23.79 5.97
C GLY A 465 -5.59 -24.66 4.79
N ILE A 466 -4.61 -24.88 3.90
CA ILE A 466 -4.81 -25.53 2.60
C ILE A 466 -3.78 -26.63 2.37
N VAL A 467 -4.10 -27.50 1.41
CA VAL A 467 -3.15 -28.42 0.79
C VAL A 467 -3.03 -28.09 -0.70
N PRO A 468 -1.85 -28.27 -1.33
CA PRO A 468 -1.70 -28.10 -2.78
C PRO A 468 -2.59 -29.06 -3.54
N ARG A 469 -3.29 -28.57 -4.56
CA ARG A 469 -4.06 -29.42 -5.44
C ARG A 469 -3.12 -30.13 -6.43
N ILE A 470 -3.32 -31.42 -6.62
CA ILE A 470 -2.63 -32.23 -7.61
C ILE A 470 -3.50 -32.29 -8.88
N PRO A 471 -3.09 -31.66 -10.00
CA PRO A 471 -3.86 -31.73 -11.24
C PRO A 471 -3.76 -33.13 -11.87
N PRO A 472 -4.80 -33.62 -12.58
CA PRO A 472 -4.81 -34.89 -13.24
C PRO A 472 -4.01 -34.84 -14.57
N ILE A 473 -2.70 -34.95 -14.47
CA ILE A 473 -1.77 -34.97 -15.60
C ILE A 473 -1.03 -36.30 -15.54
N ASP A 474 -1.01 -37.04 -16.65
CA ASP A 474 -0.28 -38.28 -16.71
C ASP A 474 1.21 -38.05 -16.40
N GLY A 475 1.79 -38.85 -15.51
CA GLY A 475 3.17 -38.68 -15.05
C GLY A 475 3.37 -37.56 -14.04
N ILE A 476 2.32 -37.13 -13.31
CA ILE A 476 2.41 -36.13 -12.27
C ILE A 476 3.31 -36.53 -11.08
N ASP A 477 3.57 -37.82 -10.93
CA ASP A 477 4.47 -38.43 -9.96
C ASP A 477 5.92 -38.62 -10.48
N HIS A 478 6.21 -38.17 -11.71
CA HIS A 478 7.53 -38.24 -12.29
C HIS A 478 8.57 -37.45 -11.47
N PRO A 479 9.84 -37.94 -11.33
CA PRO A 479 10.88 -37.29 -10.53
C PRO A 479 11.21 -35.82 -10.89
N LYS A 480 10.88 -35.39 -12.12
CA LYS A 480 11.00 -33.98 -12.53
C LYS A 480 9.96 -33.06 -11.91
N VAL A 481 8.87 -33.60 -11.35
CA VAL A 481 7.76 -32.83 -10.83
C VAL A 481 8.07 -32.41 -9.39
N LEU A 482 7.90 -31.11 -9.11
CA LEU A 482 8.01 -30.53 -7.80
C LEU A 482 6.73 -29.73 -7.50
N SER A 483 6.30 -29.74 -6.25
CA SER A 483 5.32 -28.76 -5.79
C SER A 483 6.00 -27.42 -5.49
N TYR A 484 5.23 -26.34 -5.43
CA TYR A 484 5.78 -25.06 -4.97
C TYR A 484 6.31 -25.14 -3.53
N LEU A 485 5.79 -26.06 -2.70
CA LEU A 485 6.29 -26.28 -1.33
C LEU A 485 7.69 -26.91 -1.34
N ASP A 486 7.93 -27.89 -2.23
CA ASP A 486 9.27 -28.50 -2.39
C ASP A 486 10.30 -27.42 -2.75
N VAL A 487 9.93 -26.48 -3.63
CA VAL A 487 10.81 -25.40 -4.09
C VAL A 487 11.00 -24.33 -3.02
N LEU A 488 9.91 -23.79 -2.47
CA LEU A 488 9.96 -22.59 -1.62
C LEU A 488 10.20 -22.91 -0.14
N ARG A 489 9.62 -24.01 0.37
CA ARG A 489 9.77 -24.42 1.76
C ARG A 489 10.99 -25.34 1.95
N ASP A 490 11.03 -26.41 1.16
CA ASP A 490 11.98 -27.52 1.38
C ASP A 490 13.29 -27.33 0.61
N LYS A 491 13.38 -26.27 -0.23
CA LYS A 491 14.59 -25.89 -0.99
C LYS A 491 15.11 -27.01 -1.90
N ALA A 492 14.21 -27.81 -2.47
CA ALA A 492 14.58 -28.85 -3.41
C ALA A 492 15.42 -28.28 -4.56
N PRO A 493 16.44 -29.02 -5.02
CA PRO A 493 17.24 -28.59 -6.17
C PRO A 493 16.40 -28.43 -7.42
N VAL A 494 16.54 -27.28 -8.09
CA VAL A 494 15.83 -26.98 -9.35
C VAL A 494 16.84 -26.73 -10.45
N GLY A 495 16.67 -27.38 -11.58
CA GLY A 495 17.52 -27.29 -12.75
C GLY A 495 17.44 -25.92 -13.46
N LYS A 496 18.07 -25.84 -14.62
CA LYS A 496 18.16 -24.59 -15.39
C LYS A 496 16.97 -24.33 -16.30
N LYS A 497 16.23 -25.36 -16.71
CA LYS A 497 15.05 -25.25 -17.58
C LYS A 497 13.81 -25.65 -16.76
N VAL A 498 12.89 -24.74 -16.54
CA VAL A 498 11.77 -24.94 -15.64
C VAL A 498 10.45 -24.56 -16.32
N ALA A 499 9.47 -25.45 -16.23
CA ALA A 499 8.08 -25.14 -16.54
C ALA A 499 7.29 -24.97 -15.23
N ILE A 500 6.55 -23.88 -15.11
CA ILE A 500 5.66 -23.62 -13.97
C ILE A 500 4.22 -23.76 -14.45
N ILE A 501 3.48 -24.69 -13.89
CA ILE A 501 2.06 -24.91 -14.17
C ILE A 501 1.22 -24.08 -13.21
N GLY A 502 0.66 -22.99 -13.71
CA GLY A 502 -0.15 -22.02 -12.96
C GLY A 502 0.44 -20.63 -13.00
N CYS A 503 -0.38 -19.66 -13.45
CA CYS A 503 -0.03 -18.22 -13.52
C CYS A 503 -0.88 -17.37 -12.58
N GLY A 504 -1.25 -17.93 -11.42
CA GLY A 504 -1.81 -17.19 -10.29
C GLY A 504 -0.72 -16.63 -9.39
N GLY A 505 -1.09 -16.09 -8.22
CA GLY A 505 -0.16 -15.49 -7.25
C GLY A 505 1.01 -16.39 -6.88
N ILE A 506 0.75 -17.67 -6.57
CA ILE A 506 1.80 -18.66 -6.21
C ILE A 506 2.74 -18.93 -7.39
N GLY A 507 2.21 -19.04 -8.61
CA GLY A 507 3.05 -19.22 -9.81
C GLY A 507 3.97 -18.03 -10.05
N PHE A 508 3.46 -16.82 -9.89
CA PHE A 508 4.27 -15.60 -9.97
C PHE A 508 5.33 -15.53 -8.86
N ASP A 509 4.99 -15.85 -7.62
CA ASP A 509 5.93 -15.88 -6.50
C ASP A 509 7.03 -16.91 -6.72
N THR A 510 6.67 -18.12 -7.19
CA THR A 510 7.63 -19.18 -7.54
C THR A 510 8.56 -18.73 -8.67
N ALA A 511 8.02 -18.09 -9.70
CA ALA A 511 8.83 -17.55 -10.80
C ALA A 511 9.75 -16.41 -10.33
N MET A 512 9.29 -15.53 -9.46
CA MET A 512 10.11 -14.46 -8.85
C MET A 512 11.28 -15.06 -8.06
N PHE A 513 11.02 -16.07 -7.24
CA PHE A 513 12.04 -16.78 -6.47
C PHE A 513 13.08 -17.46 -7.35
N LEU A 514 12.64 -18.24 -8.33
CA LEU A 514 13.54 -19.03 -9.22
C LEU A 514 14.31 -18.14 -10.22
N SER A 515 13.77 -17.01 -10.60
CA SER A 515 14.38 -16.07 -11.55
C SER A 515 15.32 -15.04 -10.91
N GLN A 516 15.41 -15.01 -9.58
CA GLN A 516 16.23 -14.01 -8.87
C GLN A 516 17.71 -14.24 -9.10
N PRO A 517 18.45 -13.27 -9.69
CA PRO A 517 19.89 -13.37 -9.88
C PRO A 517 20.62 -12.70 -8.71
N GLY A 518 20.93 -13.43 -7.65
CA GLY A 518 21.60 -12.90 -6.47
C GLY A 518 20.67 -12.30 -5.44
N GLU A 519 21.15 -11.30 -4.68
CA GLU A 519 20.37 -10.62 -3.63
C GLU A 519 19.28 -9.71 -4.19
N SER A 520 18.18 -9.60 -3.45
CA SER A 520 17.07 -8.69 -3.81
C SER A 520 17.45 -7.24 -3.59
N THR A 521 17.11 -6.38 -4.54
CA THR A 521 17.30 -4.93 -4.42
C THR A 521 16.25 -4.25 -3.54
N SER A 522 15.24 -4.98 -3.08
CA SER A 522 14.19 -4.46 -2.17
C SER A 522 14.72 -3.91 -0.83
N GLN A 523 15.98 -4.22 -0.47
CA GLN A 523 16.66 -3.70 0.70
C GLN A 523 17.89 -2.84 0.36
N ASN A 524 18.07 -2.51 -0.93
CA ASN A 524 19.22 -1.75 -1.42
C ASN A 524 18.74 -0.61 -2.33
N ILE A 525 18.75 0.61 -1.80
CA ILE A 525 18.26 1.81 -2.51
C ILE A 525 19.01 2.04 -3.83
N ALA A 526 20.35 1.95 -3.81
CA ALA A 526 21.17 2.18 -5.02
C ALA A 526 20.90 1.11 -6.09
N GLY A 527 20.82 -0.15 -5.67
CA GLY A 527 20.47 -1.29 -6.54
C GLY A 527 19.07 -1.12 -7.13
N PHE A 528 18.10 -0.75 -6.33
CA PHE A 528 16.72 -0.49 -6.76
C PHE A 528 16.65 0.65 -7.79
N CYS A 529 17.32 1.77 -7.53
CA CYS A 529 17.36 2.90 -8.46
C CYS A 529 17.97 2.49 -9.81
N ASN A 530 19.06 1.73 -9.79
CA ASN A 530 19.70 1.24 -11.01
C ASN A 530 18.78 0.26 -11.78
N GLU A 531 18.19 -0.72 -11.11
CA GLU A 531 17.29 -1.70 -11.75
C GLU A 531 16.09 -1.01 -12.43
N TRP A 532 15.50 -0.03 -11.79
CA TRP A 532 14.30 0.65 -12.30
C TRP A 532 14.59 1.89 -13.14
N GLY A 533 15.87 2.24 -13.33
CA GLY A 533 16.27 3.36 -14.20
C GLY A 533 15.96 4.73 -13.61
N ILE A 534 16.15 4.89 -12.30
CA ILE A 534 16.04 6.19 -11.61
C ILE A 534 17.40 6.89 -11.67
N ASP A 535 17.43 8.15 -12.14
CA ASP A 535 18.63 8.97 -12.15
C ASP A 535 18.91 9.56 -10.76
N SER A 536 19.82 8.92 -10.01
CA SER A 536 20.24 9.39 -8.69
C SER A 536 21.07 10.68 -8.70
N SER A 537 21.57 11.10 -9.86
CA SER A 537 22.27 12.38 -10.02
C SER A 537 21.35 13.59 -10.12
N LEU A 538 20.07 13.37 -10.46
CA LEU A 538 19.05 14.38 -10.73
C LEU A 538 19.40 15.34 -11.90
N GLN A 539 20.23 14.89 -12.83
CA GLN A 539 20.60 15.68 -14.01
C GLN A 539 19.61 15.51 -15.16
N GLN A 540 18.83 14.43 -15.15
CA GLN A 540 17.91 14.10 -16.22
C GLN A 540 16.47 14.54 -15.89
N ALA A 541 15.76 15.01 -16.93
CA ALA A 541 14.36 15.38 -16.81
C ALA A 541 13.50 14.20 -16.34
N GLY A 542 12.53 14.45 -15.46
CA GLY A 542 11.68 13.44 -14.87
C GLY A 542 12.39 12.50 -13.89
N GLY A 543 13.70 12.64 -13.68
CA GLY A 543 14.48 11.72 -12.84
C GLY A 543 14.69 10.33 -13.47
N LEU A 544 14.63 10.23 -14.79
CA LEU A 544 14.80 8.97 -15.53
C LEU A 544 16.24 8.80 -16.00
N SER A 545 16.83 7.66 -15.69
CA SER A 545 18.17 7.31 -16.19
C SER A 545 18.14 7.12 -17.71
N PRO A 546 19.14 7.68 -18.45
CA PRO A 546 19.24 7.47 -19.90
C PRO A 546 19.40 6.00 -20.31
N GLN A 547 19.91 5.16 -19.41
CA GLN A 547 20.06 3.72 -19.62
C GLN A 547 18.72 2.96 -19.49
N GLY A 548 17.68 3.60 -18.93
CA GLY A 548 16.40 2.97 -18.63
C GLY A 548 16.54 1.86 -17.57
N MET A 549 15.54 0.95 -17.52
CA MET A 549 15.56 -0.18 -16.60
C MET A 549 16.72 -1.15 -16.90
N GLN A 550 17.41 -1.57 -15.85
CA GLN A 550 18.54 -2.50 -15.89
C GLN A 550 18.26 -3.76 -15.03
N ILE A 551 17.06 -4.33 -15.16
CA ILE A 551 16.67 -5.56 -14.45
C ILE A 551 17.46 -6.73 -15.03
N PRO A 552 18.29 -7.44 -14.23
CA PRO A 552 19.16 -8.50 -14.74
C PRO A 552 18.37 -9.73 -15.16
N ARG A 553 18.94 -10.50 -16.10
CA ARG A 553 18.33 -11.72 -16.63
C ARG A 553 18.28 -12.82 -15.59
N SER A 554 17.27 -13.69 -15.69
CA SER A 554 17.14 -14.88 -14.86
C SER A 554 18.32 -15.86 -15.09
N PRO A 555 18.85 -16.48 -14.01
CA PRO A 555 19.82 -17.55 -14.12
C PRO A 555 19.23 -18.87 -14.68
N ARG A 556 17.90 -18.92 -14.85
CA ARG A 556 17.14 -20.06 -15.36
C ARG A 556 16.28 -19.66 -16.55
N GLN A 557 16.05 -20.61 -17.45
CA GLN A 557 15.03 -20.49 -18.48
C GLN A 557 13.69 -20.95 -17.90
N ILE A 558 12.79 -20.01 -17.70
CA ILE A 558 11.49 -20.26 -17.06
C ILE A 558 10.37 -20.01 -18.06
N VAL A 559 9.44 -20.96 -18.15
CA VAL A 559 8.17 -20.80 -18.85
C VAL A 559 7.02 -21.02 -17.88
N MET A 560 6.15 -20.04 -17.77
CA MET A 560 4.90 -20.11 -16.98
C MET A 560 3.74 -20.43 -17.91
N LEU A 561 2.91 -21.38 -17.51
CA LEU A 561 1.83 -21.94 -18.32
C LEU A 561 0.50 -21.87 -17.60
N GLN A 562 -0.58 -21.54 -18.30
CA GLN A 562 -1.93 -21.63 -17.76
C GLN A 562 -2.94 -22.15 -18.78
N ARG A 563 -3.97 -22.85 -18.31
CA ARG A 563 -5.08 -23.36 -19.14
C ARG A 563 -5.99 -22.24 -19.67
N LYS A 564 -6.26 -21.22 -18.83
CA LYS A 564 -7.10 -20.09 -19.22
C LYS A 564 -6.47 -19.34 -20.39
N ALA A 565 -7.29 -18.93 -21.36
CA ALA A 565 -6.85 -18.11 -22.48
C ALA A 565 -6.62 -16.64 -22.11
N SER A 566 -7.03 -16.23 -20.89
CA SER A 566 -6.83 -14.89 -20.40
C SER A 566 -5.35 -14.56 -20.16
N LYS A 567 -5.04 -13.27 -20.07
CA LYS A 567 -3.66 -12.81 -19.82
C LYS A 567 -3.11 -13.40 -18.50
N PRO A 568 -1.92 -14.04 -18.51
CA PRO A 568 -1.28 -14.55 -17.31
C PRO A 568 -1.13 -13.45 -16.24
N GLY A 569 -1.50 -13.77 -14.98
CA GLY A 569 -1.49 -12.80 -13.88
C GLY A 569 -2.62 -11.78 -13.92
N GLN A 570 -3.71 -12.00 -14.63
CA GLN A 570 -4.88 -11.10 -14.66
C GLN A 570 -5.51 -10.91 -13.27
N GLY A 571 -5.43 -11.93 -12.40
CA GLY A 571 -5.95 -11.89 -11.02
C GLY A 571 -5.01 -11.29 -9.98
N LEU A 572 -3.84 -10.79 -10.37
CA LEU A 572 -2.93 -10.10 -9.45
C LEU A 572 -3.50 -8.73 -9.04
N GLY A 573 -2.98 -8.20 -7.92
CA GLY A 573 -3.37 -6.88 -7.42
C GLY A 573 -3.28 -5.79 -8.49
N LYS A 574 -4.28 -4.90 -8.53
CA LYS A 574 -4.37 -3.84 -9.56
C LYS A 574 -3.14 -2.94 -9.58
N THR A 575 -2.65 -2.57 -8.41
CA THR A 575 -1.56 -1.60 -8.26
C THR A 575 -0.17 -2.25 -8.24
N THR A 576 -0.07 -3.57 -8.07
CA THR A 576 1.23 -4.27 -7.95
C THR A 576 1.46 -5.34 -9.00
N GLY A 577 0.44 -5.89 -9.61
CA GLY A 577 0.55 -6.98 -10.60
C GLY A 577 1.41 -6.62 -11.80
N TRP A 578 1.39 -5.36 -12.24
CA TRP A 578 2.22 -4.88 -13.33
C TRP A 578 3.72 -4.92 -12.99
N ILE A 579 4.09 -4.69 -11.72
CA ILE A 579 5.49 -4.72 -11.24
C ILE A 579 6.04 -6.14 -11.40
N HIS A 580 5.33 -7.14 -10.87
CA HIS A 580 5.71 -8.54 -10.98
C HIS A 580 5.84 -9.00 -12.43
N ARG A 581 4.87 -8.62 -13.28
CA ARG A 581 4.90 -8.95 -14.70
C ARG A 581 6.10 -8.30 -15.40
N THR A 582 6.32 -7.01 -15.18
CA THR A 582 7.46 -6.28 -15.78
C THR A 582 8.77 -6.90 -15.37
N THR A 583 8.94 -7.22 -14.10
CA THR A 583 10.16 -7.84 -13.57
C THR A 583 10.42 -9.21 -14.23
N LEU A 584 9.42 -10.09 -14.27
CA LEU A 584 9.58 -11.42 -14.86
C LEU A 584 9.87 -11.38 -16.37
N LEU A 585 9.16 -10.51 -17.11
CA LEU A 585 9.40 -10.32 -18.55
C LEU A 585 10.80 -9.77 -18.82
N SER A 586 11.26 -8.80 -18.05
CA SER A 586 12.62 -8.24 -18.14
C SER A 586 13.68 -9.30 -17.84
N ARG A 587 13.40 -10.20 -16.91
CA ARG A 587 14.26 -11.35 -16.61
C ARG A 587 14.25 -12.43 -17.69
N GLY A 588 13.36 -12.35 -18.68
CA GLY A 588 13.25 -13.30 -19.79
C GLY A 588 12.34 -14.49 -19.52
N VAL A 589 11.49 -14.43 -18.48
CA VAL A 589 10.46 -15.45 -18.21
C VAL A 589 9.38 -15.37 -19.28
N LYS A 590 9.05 -16.52 -19.88
CA LYS A 590 7.96 -16.63 -20.86
C LYS A 590 6.65 -16.95 -20.16
N MET A 591 5.54 -16.40 -20.64
CA MET A 591 4.21 -16.63 -20.08
C MET A 591 3.26 -17.04 -21.22
N ILE A 592 2.70 -18.23 -21.17
CA ILE A 592 1.88 -18.82 -22.24
C ILE A 592 0.50 -19.17 -21.70
N PRO A 593 -0.57 -18.50 -22.17
CA PRO A 593 -1.95 -18.86 -21.87
C PRO A 593 -2.49 -19.94 -22.81
N GLY A 594 -3.66 -20.52 -22.48
CA GLY A 594 -4.40 -21.43 -23.36
C GLY A 594 -3.73 -22.79 -23.57
N VAL A 595 -2.98 -23.28 -22.58
CA VAL A 595 -2.22 -24.53 -22.67
C VAL A 595 -3.04 -25.70 -22.18
N SER A 596 -3.03 -26.81 -22.96
CA SER A 596 -3.53 -28.11 -22.55
C SER A 596 -2.35 -29.01 -22.18
N TYR A 597 -2.37 -29.61 -21.00
CA TYR A 597 -1.31 -30.52 -20.52
C TYR A 597 -1.67 -31.96 -20.91
N GLN A 598 -0.71 -32.70 -21.47
CA GLN A 598 -0.89 -34.06 -21.90
C GLN A 598 -0.26 -35.04 -20.91
N LYS A 599 1.05 -35.02 -20.78
CA LYS A 599 1.80 -35.91 -19.88
C LYS A 599 3.17 -35.30 -19.51
N ILE A 600 3.80 -35.91 -18.50
CA ILE A 600 5.17 -35.62 -18.07
C ILE A 600 5.96 -36.94 -18.12
N ASP A 601 7.13 -36.90 -18.76
CA ASP A 601 8.04 -38.04 -18.86
C ASP A 601 9.51 -37.61 -18.95
N ASP A 602 10.42 -38.51 -19.29
CA ASP A 602 11.85 -38.23 -19.40
C ASP A 602 12.17 -37.14 -20.43
N ASP A 603 11.38 -37.00 -21.48
CA ASP A 603 11.55 -35.99 -22.53
C ASP A 603 11.12 -34.58 -22.05
N GLY A 604 10.25 -34.51 -21.07
CA GLY A 604 9.78 -33.23 -20.50
C GLY A 604 8.27 -33.16 -20.28
N LEU A 605 7.71 -31.96 -20.43
CA LEU A 605 6.28 -31.66 -20.32
C LEU A 605 5.67 -31.60 -21.73
N HIS A 606 4.76 -32.55 -22.04
CA HIS A 606 4.01 -32.58 -23.28
C HIS A 606 2.76 -31.70 -23.18
N VAL A 607 2.62 -30.77 -24.11
CA VAL A 607 1.54 -29.77 -24.10
C VAL A 607 0.96 -29.58 -25.49
N VAL A 608 -0.27 -29.05 -25.54
CA VAL A 608 -0.86 -28.50 -26.76
C VAL A 608 -0.97 -26.99 -26.59
N ILE A 609 -0.36 -26.25 -27.50
CA ILE A 609 -0.37 -24.78 -27.54
C ILE A 609 -0.85 -24.36 -28.91
N ASN A 610 -1.92 -23.58 -29.01
CA ASN A 610 -2.53 -23.14 -30.26
C ASN A 610 -2.92 -24.29 -31.20
N GLY A 611 -3.30 -25.44 -30.63
CA GLY A 611 -3.66 -26.66 -31.40
C GLY A 611 -2.48 -27.52 -31.82
N GLU A 612 -1.25 -27.12 -31.55
CA GLU A 612 -0.04 -27.88 -31.88
C GLU A 612 0.52 -28.61 -30.67
N THR A 613 0.82 -29.89 -30.81
CA THR A 613 1.49 -30.69 -29.78
C THR A 613 2.99 -30.39 -29.78
N GLN A 614 3.52 -30.09 -28.62
CA GLN A 614 4.96 -29.83 -28.41
C GLN A 614 5.45 -30.43 -27.10
N VAL A 615 6.74 -30.72 -27.04
CA VAL A 615 7.42 -31.17 -25.84
C VAL A 615 8.31 -30.05 -25.33
N LEU A 616 8.04 -29.58 -24.12
CA LEU A 616 8.91 -28.66 -23.43
C LEU A 616 10.00 -29.44 -22.69
N ALA A 617 11.19 -29.51 -23.27
CA ALA A 617 12.33 -30.18 -22.68
C ALA A 617 12.84 -29.41 -21.48
N VAL A 618 12.34 -29.74 -20.29
CA VAL A 618 12.64 -29.08 -19.02
C VAL A 618 13.28 -30.05 -18.02
N ASP A 619 14.07 -29.48 -17.12
CA ASP A 619 14.67 -30.20 -15.99
C ASP A 619 13.63 -30.47 -14.91
N ASN A 620 12.76 -29.51 -14.65
CA ASN A 620 11.70 -29.60 -13.65
C ASN A 620 10.38 -29.00 -14.14
N VAL A 621 9.29 -29.58 -13.64
CA VAL A 621 7.93 -29.06 -13.75
C VAL A 621 7.46 -28.69 -12.33
N VAL A 622 7.18 -27.42 -12.07
CA VAL A 622 6.71 -26.95 -10.77
C VAL A 622 5.21 -26.73 -10.79
N ILE A 623 4.49 -27.41 -9.90
CA ILE A 623 3.03 -27.35 -9.82
C ILE A 623 2.58 -26.20 -8.90
N CYS A 624 1.87 -25.23 -9.49
CA CYS A 624 1.24 -24.10 -8.82
C CYS A 624 -0.25 -24.01 -9.21
N ALA A 625 -0.93 -25.16 -9.31
CA ALA A 625 -2.23 -25.30 -9.99
C ALA A 625 -3.44 -25.24 -9.06
N GLY A 626 -3.38 -24.48 -7.98
CA GLY A 626 -4.45 -24.28 -7.02
C GLY A 626 -4.28 -25.02 -5.71
N GLN A 627 -5.28 -24.90 -4.85
CA GLN A 627 -5.25 -25.36 -3.46
C GLN A 627 -6.61 -25.93 -3.07
N GLU A 628 -6.63 -26.80 -2.06
CA GLU A 628 -7.83 -27.40 -1.47
C GLU A 628 -7.87 -27.10 0.05
N PRO A 629 -9.08 -26.94 0.66
CA PRO A 629 -9.20 -26.71 2.08
C PRO A 629 -8.75 -27.93 2.89
N ASN A 630 -7.98 -27.69 3.95
CA ASN A 630 -7.63 -28.76 4.91
C ASN A 630 -8.68 -28.82 6.03
N ARG A 631 -9.64 -29.75 5.93
CA ARG A 631 -10.78 -29.90 6.83
C ARG A 631 -10.76 -31.23 7.62
N ALA A 632 -9.62 -31.87 7.75
CA ALA A 632 -9.53 -33.22 8.34
C ALA A 632 -10.19 -33.37 9.72
N LEU A 633 -10.12 -32.30 10.55
CA LEU A 633 -10.70 -32.29 11.90
C LEU A 633 -12.17 -31.82 11.96
N ALA A 634 -12.72 -31.27 10.88
CA ALA A 634 -14.05 -30.61 10.94
C ALA A 634 -15.16 -31.63 11.23
N GLN A 635 -15.28 -32.68 10.41
CA GLN A 635 -16.36 -33.65 10.53
C GLN A 635 -16.33 -34.41 11.87
N PRO A 636 -15.20 -34.96 12.36
CA PRO A 636 -15.13 -35.61 13.64
C PRO A 636 -15.58 -34.76 14.83
N LEU A 637 -15.27 -33.45 14.81
CA LEU A 637 -15.69 -32.50 15.84
C LEU A 637 -17.19 -32.18 15.77
N ILE A 638 -17.74 -31.99 14.57
CA ILE A 638 -19.16 -31.75 14.33
C ILE A 638 -19.98 -32.98 14.80
N ASP A 639 -19.55 -34.18 14.44
CA ASP A 639 -20.22 -35.45 14.81
C ASP A 639 -20.21 -35.68 16.34
N SER A 640 -19.21 -35.10 17.03
CA SER A 640 -19.15 -35.13 18.50
C SER A 640 -19.98 -34.02 19.19
N GLY A 641 -20.71 -33.21 18.41
CA GLY A 641 -21.56 -32.12 18.92
C GLY A 641 -20.83 -30.86 19.32
N LYS A 642 -19.56 -30.66 18.86
CA LYS A 642 -18.80 -29.45 19.15
C LYS A 642 -19.21 -28.29 18.24
N THR A 643 -19.15 -27.07 18.78
CA THR A 643 -19.22 -25.85 18.01
C THR A 643 -17.89 -25.63 17.31
N VAL A 644 -17.90 -25.65 15.96
CA VAL A 644 -16.72 -25.54 15.12
C VAL A 644 -16.86 -24.39 14.14
N HIS A 645 -15.86 -23.54 14.09
CA HIS A 645 -15.77 -22.45 13.13
C HIS A 645 -14.62 -22.71 12.16
N LEU A 646 -14.87 -22.51 10.84
CA LEU A 646 -13.85 -22.63 9.80
C LEU A 646 -13.43 -21.22 9.35
N ILE A 647 -12.13 -20.95 9.33
CA ILE A 647 -11.58 -19.65 8.87
C ILE A 647 -10.38 -19.81 7.94
N GLY A 648 -10.16 -18.82 7.09
CA GLY A 648 -9.06 -18.81 6.14
C GLY A 648 -9.17 -19.88 5.07
N GLY A 649 -8.06 -20.51 4.74
CA GLY A 649 -7.99 -21.56 3.70
C GLY A 649 -8.78 -22.82 4.04
N CYS A 650 -8.95 -23.13 5.32
CA CYS A 650 -9.76 -24.24 5.82
C CYS A 650 -11.25 -24.04 5.47
N ASP A 651 -11.74 -22.79 5.46
CA ASP A 651 -13.08 -22.46 5.01
C ASP A 651 -13.18 -22.48 3.48
N VAL A 652 -12.43 -21.61 2.81
CA VAL A 652 -12.42 -21.51 1.33
C VAL A 652 -10.99 -21.34 0.85
N ALA A 653 -10.50 -22.26 0.03
CA ALA A 653 -9.16 -22.20 -0.53
C ALA A 653 -9.05 -21.35 -1.82
N MET A 654 -10.17 -21.18 -2.55
CA MET A 654 -10.19 -20.45 -3.81
C MET A 654 -9.88 -18.96 -3.58
N GLU A 655 -8.96 -18.41 -4.38
CA GLU A 655 -8.55 -17.01 -4.32
C GLU A 655 -8.17 -16.54 -2.90
N LEU A 656 -7.59 -17.46 -2.13
CA LEU A 656 -7.14 -17.16 -0.77
C LEU A 656 -5.94 -16.21 -0.81
N ASP A 657 -6.06 -15.10 -0.11
CA ASP A 657 -4.96 -14.19 0.20
C ASP A 657 -4.89 -13.90 1.70
N ALA A 658 -3.79 -13.30 2.14
CA ALA A 658 -3.60 -12.93 3.55
C ALA A 658 -4.64 -11.92 4.03
N ARG A 659 -5.12 -11.04 3.17
CA ARG A 659 -6.17 -10.05 3.47
C ARG A 659 -7.45 -10.74 3.93
N ARG A 660 -7.94 -11.71 3.15
CA ARG A 660 -9.17 -12.46 3.49
C ARG A 660 -8.98 -13.29 4.77
N ALA A 661 -7.84 -13.97 4.88
CA ALA A 661 -7.54 -14.81 6.03
C ALA A 661 -7.51 -14.01 7.34
N ILE A 662 -6.79 -12.90 7.39
CA ILE A 662 -6.69 -12.03 8.56
C ILE A 662 -8.04 -11.37 8.87
N ALA A 663 -8.74 -10.87 7.85
CA ALA A 663 -10.04 -10.24 8.04
C ALA A 663 -11.09 -11.21 8.61
N GLN A 664 -11.12 -12.44 8.13
CA GLN A 664 -12.05 -13.48 8.63
C GLN A 664 -11.74 -13.85 10.08
N GLY A 665 -10.47 -14.07 10.41
CA GLY A 665 -10.06 -14.36 11.78
C GLY A 665 -10.35 -13.20 12.74
N THR A 666 -10.07 -11.97 12.34
CA THR A 666 -10.35 -10.78 13.15
C THR A 666 -11.85 -10.61 13.38
N ARG A 667 -12.69 -10.70 12.35
CA ARG A 667 -14.15 -10.55 12.48
C ARG A 667 -14.74 -11.60 13.40
N LEU A 668 -14.43 -12.87 13.19
CA LEU A 668 -14.92 -13.95 14.05
C LEU A 668 -14.52 -13.71 15.52
N ALA A 669 -13.28 -13.28 15.78
CA ALA A 669 -12.84 -12.95 17.12
C ALA A 669 -13.64 -11.82 17.79
N LEU A 670 -14.18 -10.88 17.01
CA LEU A 670 -15.01 -9.79 17.53
C LEU A 670 -16.48 -10.20 17.74
N GLU A 671 -16.93 -11.27 17.11
CA GLU A 671 -18.31 -11.78 17.17
C GLU A 671 -18.51 -12.79 18.30
N ILE A 672 -17.50 -13.62 18.62
CA ILE A 672 -17.53 -14.59 19.72
C ILE A 672 -17.40 -13.88 21.08
#